data_554fec4c8163d573deb5a38cbee65325
#
_entry.id   554fec4c8163d573deb5a38cbee65325
#
_cell.length_a   1.000
_cell.length_b   1.000
_cell.length_c   1.000
_cell.angle_alpha   90.00
_cell.angle_beta   90.00
_cell.angle_gamma   90.00
#
_symmetry.space_group_name_H-M   'P 1'
#
loop_
_entity.id
_entity.type
_entity.pdbx_description
1 polymer ?
#
loop_
_entity_poly.entity_id
_entity_poly.type
_entity_poly.pdbx_seq_one_letter_code
_entity_poly.pdbx_strand_id
1 'polypeptide(L)'
;MTAIFSRYLRLAVCVLVAALTVASPDFDAEGAAKRRKRKTRTSRVTKRRTKRKTKAAPALPVVVLGSTDPIEAPEPFVTLPSVKEAPDGLEGRTIAVWPSHGKYYSGGWIWQRPKLFGTVEDMFSRSFVDPYIVPMLENAGAYVMMPRERDFSHGATVIDHDWSTPGARFSSTSGRYRWENQGDSTGFGHRREYLTQGDNPFLMGRSGKVRTVEPRDSAHRSTASWYGRAPEEGDRAVYVSYQSYPNSATDAVYTVNHLGGSSEVVVNQRMGGGTWVYIGTYPFSRAESKLPLVTLSNVSEDKDAVVSADAVRIGGGMGQVARNTSGKPRPSGLPAFLEGARYYIQGAGFPDTIYSPNRGANDYQDDYMSRAHWVNHLTAGSELFPDTLGLNVPVDMALAFHTDAGVRTDSTVVGTLGLYSTDGGQPLGNGTSRYANRDLTAAVTSQVVSDIRRTYDPGWTSRGNRDKRYYEVRETKVPAMIIELLSHQNFEDMKRALDPQFRFLVGRAIYKGILRFLSERYDRPYIVQPLPVEEFAIRADGKGYYTLSWKPTDDPLEPTAKPTSYIVYEATGDRYFHPVAVTQIPSWSTLINDDKIHAYYIVAANAGGRSFPSETLALYDRAHQMPSVEIVNGFTRVAGPEWTDGEGYAGFDFTGNFGVPDRRDVHYIGQQWDFDPASKLGGGKMGFGESSDTEATREITGNTYDYPIIHGEALRKAGRGFVSSSLKAFVNSRTTPKAVDLILGLQKTTRKAGSRKRFFQTLPGPLRRRLTAYRRNGGTLLVSGSYLSSEIHEADSLTRDSVAMFAADILGYAPFIVNDTLPKVPVATRDFQLAGGSPMKGTPVVKPTTLASLSNGNWVGAGNPQAIAPADDRGLIIARYADTSFPAAIAVEGNRRSVMTGTDLKGRVIVAGFPIEAMESTDARESFIGESIYYLIGAEPPVTEVSTPAAAPDPKAKARNNRKNKKDNSKNKKKKTGTADKSKQKQPARKAVAQPRPKDSKAPRAVPHRNKQK
;
A
#
# COMPACT_ATOMS: atom_id res chain seq x y z
N MET A 1 -31.30 -14.41 48.72
CA MET A 1 -31.50 -12.96 48.54
C MET A 1 -30.21 -12.14 48.28
N THR A 2 -29.07 -12.61 48.71
CA THR A 2 -27.78 -11.88 48.52
C THR A 2 -27.22 -11.92 47.09
N ALA A 3 -27.57 -12.93 46.30
CA ALA A 3 -27.05 -13.06 44.95
C ALA A 3 -27.79 -12.21 43.90
N ILE A 4 -29.03 -11.87 44.19
CA ILE A 4 -29.89 -11.05 43.31
C ILE A 4 -29.54 -9.55 43.49
N PHE A 5 -29.23 -9.13 44.72
CA PHE A 5 -28.82 -7.76 44.99
C PHE A 5 -27.49 -7.39 44.35
N SER A 6 -26.54 -8.32 44.24
CA SER A 6 -25.25 -8.10 43.60
C SER A 6 -25.37 -7.93 42.06
N ARG A 7 -26.36 -8.57 41.42
CA ARG A 7 -26.61 -8.42 39.99
C ARG A 7 -27.22 -7.07 39.63
N TYR A 8 -28.16 -6.59 40.45
CA TYR A 8 -28.79 -5.27 40.23
C TYR A 8 -27.84 -4.10 40.54
N LEU A 9 -26.96 -4.26 41.53
CA LEU A 9 -25.94 -3.24 41.81
C LEU A 9 -24.89 -3.13 40.71
N ARG A 10 -24.49 -4.24 40.06
CA ARG A 10 -23.60 -4.21 38.89
C ARG A 10 -24.27 -3.65 37.64
N LEU A 11 -25.56 -3.91 37.45
CA LEU A 11 -26.33 -3.31 36.36
C LEU A 11 -26.52 -1.80 36.55
N ALA A 12 -26.78 -1.33 37.78
CA ALA A 12 -26.91 0.08 38.11
C ALA A 12 -25.59 0.86 37.96
N VAL A 13 -24.45 0.24 38.28
CA VAL A 13 -23.12 0.85 38.08
C VAL A 13 -22.74 0.90 36.60
N CYS A 14 -23.09 -0.12 35.82
CA CYS A 14 -22.88 -0.09 34.36
C CYS A 14 -23.76 0.96 33.67
N VAL A 15 -24.99 1.16 34.12
CA VAL A 15 -25.89 2.20 33.60
C VAL A 15 -25.42 3.60 34.01
N LEU A 16 -24.86 3.76 35.21
CA LEU A 16 -24.36 5.05 35.70
C LEU A 16 -23.03 5.44 35.01
N VAL A 17 -22.18 4.47 34.72
CA VAL A 17 -20.91 4.70 33.94
C VAL A 17 -21.24 4.99 32.49
N ALA A 18 -22.21 4.33 31.86
CA ALA A 18 -22.68 4.65 30.52
C ALA A 18 -23.35 6.04 30.43
N ALA A 19 -24.02 6.48 31.49
CA ALA A 19 -24.66 7.80 31.54
C ALA A 19 -23.66 8.96 31.77
N LEU A 20 -22.51 8.69 32.38
CA LEU A 20 -21.45 9.70 32.61
C LEU A 20 -20.48 9.85 31.40
N THR A 21 -20.47 8.91 30.48
CA THR A 21 -19.64 9.00 29.25
C THR A 21 -20.36 9.69 28.08
N VAL A 22 -21.63 10.07 28.19
CA VAL A 22 -22.46 10.69 27.13
C VAL A 22 -22.79 12.15 27.42
N ALA A 23 -22.18 12.76 28.41
CA ALA A 23 -22.35 14.19 28.66
C ALA A 23 -21.30 15.00 27.90
N SER A 24 -21.44 15.09 26.55
CA SER A 24 -20.96 16.24 25.81
C SER A 24 -22.05 17.32 25.90
N PRO A 25 -21.78 18.51 26.41
CA PRO A 25 -22.78 19.57 26.43
C PRO A 25 -22.99 20.11 25.01
N ASP A 26 -24.29 20.33 24.73
CA ASP A 26 -24.85 21.20 23.73
C ASP A 26 -24.83 20.77 22.25
N PHE A 27 -25.81 19.96 21.89
CA PHE A 27 -26.45 20.04 20.58
C PHE A 27 -27.80 20.75 20.75
N ASP A 28 -27.83 22.05 20.52
CA ASP A 28 -29.08 22.80 20.41
C ASP A 28 -29.84 22.40 19.15
N ALA A 29 -30.90 21.65 19.35
CA ALA A 29 -31.92 21.40 18.33
C ALA A 29 -33.04 22.44 18.51
N GLU A 30 -32.89 23.63 17.96
CA GLU A 30 -34.01 24.54 17.70
C GLU A 30 -34.16 24.79 16.20
N GLY A 31 -35.16 24.15 15.65
CA GLY A 31 -35.69 24.40 14.31
C GLY A 31 -37.17 24.07 14.31
N ALA A 32 -37.95 24.85 15.01
CA ALA A 32 -39.40 24.63 15.17
C ALA A 32 -40.14 24.70 13.82
N ALA A 33 -40.96 23.67 13.62
CA ALA A 33 -41.92 23.54 12.53
C ALA A 33 -42.95 24.69 12.55
N LYS A 34 -43.03 25.48 11.49
CA LYS A 34 -44.21 26.24 11.12
C LYS A 34 -44.92 25.55 9.94
N ARG A 35 -45.96 24.79 10.27
CA ARG A 35 -46.95 24.31 9.30
C ARG A 35 -47.65 25.52 8.67
N ARG A 36 -47.54 25.71 7.37
CA ARG A 36 -48.52 26.47 6.56
C ARG A 36 -49.20 25.52 5.56
N LYS A 37 -50.49 25.32 5.77
CA LYS A 37 -51.45 24.72 4.83
C LYS A 37 -51.40 25.52 3.52
N ARG A 38 -51.16 24.86 2.37
CA ARG A 38 -51.42 25.48 1.08
C ARG A 38 -52.33 24.57 0.24
N LYS A 39 -53.43 25.17 -0.20
CA LYS A 39 -54.51 24.58 -0.99
C LYS A 39 -54.00 24.12 -2.37
N THR A 40 -54.46 22.96 -2.75
CA THR A 40 -54.37 22.40 -4.09
C THR A 40 -55.07 23.27 -5.14
N ARG A 41 -54.40 23.61 -6.20
CA ARG A 41 -54.99 24.13 -7.40
C ARG A 41 -54.36 23.41 -8.62
N THR A 42 -55.14 22.54 -9.24
CA THR A 42 -54.81 21.85 -10.47
C THR A 42 -54.76 22.84 -11.64
N SER A 43 -53.68 22.89 -12.36
CA SER A 43 -53.68 23.45 -13.73
C SER A 43 -52.78 22.63 -14.64
N ARG A 44 -53.37 22.19 -15.75
CA ARG A 44 -52.72 21.55 -16.90
C ARG A 44 -51.62 22.46 -17.41
N VAL A 45 -50.39 21.90 -17.56
CA VAL A 45 -49.30 22.53 -18.31
C VAL A 45 -48.85 21.64 -19.46
N THR A 46 -48.97 22.18 -20.63
CA THR A 46 -48.48 21.69 -21.91
C THR A 46 -46.96 21.55 -21.91
N LYS A 47 -46.48 20.40 -22.39
CA LYS A 47 -45.06 20.11 -22.60
C LYS A 47 -44.43 21.05 -23.62
N ARG A 48 -43.63 22.00 -23.19
CA ARG A 48 -42.60 22.67 -24.00
C ARG A 48 -41.24 22.13 -23.63
N ARG A 49 -40.62 21.42 -24.54
CA ARG A 49 -39.26 20.83 -24.41
C ARG A 49 -38.23 21.95 -24.60
N THR A 50 -37.81 22.59 -23.50
CA THR A 50 -36.66 23.50 -23.51
C THR A 50 -35.41 22.71 -23.19
N LYS A 51 -34.42 22.72 -24.10
CA LYS A 51 -33.05 22.24 -23.88
C LYS A 51 -32.46 23.01 -22.68
N ARG A 52 -32.34 22.34 -21.57
CA ARG A 52 -31.64 22.87 -20.38
C ARG A 52 -30.14 22.85 -20.70
N LYS A 53 -29.54 24.00 -21.01
CA LYS A 53 -28.10 24.18 -20.96
C LYS A 53 -27.70 23.91 -19.51
N THR A 54 -26.92 22.87 -19.27
CA THR A 54 -26.25 22.63 -18.00
C THR A 54 -25.32 23.82 -17.73
N LYS A 55 -25.71 24.70 -16.85
CA LYS A 55 -24.78 25.68 -16.28
C LYS A 55 -23.71 24.86 -15.54
N ALA A 56 -22.46 25.08 -15.85
CA ALA A 56 -21.35 24.60 -15.04
C ALA A 56 -21.62 25.02 -13.57
N ALA A 57 -21.39 24.12 -12.63
CA ALA A 57 -21.47 24.46 -11.22
C ALA A 57 -20.57 25.68 -10.97
N PRO A 58 -21.03 26.66 -10.19
CA PRO A 58 -20.17 27.81 -9.88
C PRO A 58 -18.88 27.28 -9.25
N ALA A 59 -17.75 27.83 -9.72
CA ALA A 59 -16.46 27.58 -9.07
C ALA A 59 -16.61 27.93 -7.59
N LEU A 60 -16.12 27.03 -6.70
CA LEU A 60 -16.08 27.37 -5.28
C LEU A 60 -15.22 28.62 -5.11
N PRO A 61 -15.58 29.52 -4.20
CA PRO A 61 -14.76 30.71 -3.94
C PRO A 61 -13.34 30.26 -3.63
N VAL A 62 -12.38 30.90 -4.27
CA VAL A 62 -10.95 30.74 -3.94
C VAL A 62 -10.83 31.15 -2.47
N VAL A 63 -10.42 30.21 -1.62
CA VAL A 63 -10.14 30.52 -0.21
C VAL A 63 -8.90 31.39 -0.22
N VAL A 64 -9.02 32.64 0.14
CA VAL A 64 -7.87 33.52 0.37
C VAL A 64 -7.30 33.11 1.71
N LEU A 65 -6.18 32.37 1.69
CA LEU A 65 -5.33 32.16 2.85
C LEU A 65 -4.52 33.47 2.97
N GLY A 66 -4.38 34.09 4.05
CA GLY A 66 -3.70 35.37 4.14
C GLY A 66 -3.92 36.02 5.48
N SER A 67 -4.23 35.22 6.50
CA SER A 67 -4.31 35.70 7.87
C SER A 67 -2.95 35.77 8.57
N THR A 68 -1.90 35.22 7.92
CA THR A 68 -0.52 35.22 8.45
C THR A 68 0.48 35.54 7.34
N ASP A 69 1.47 36.34 7.63
CA ASP A 69 2.60 36.56 6.71
C ASP A 69 3.43 35.31 6.52
N PRO A 70 4.08 35.11 5.36
CA PRO A 70 5.03 34.03 5.16
C PRO A 70 6.14 34.05 6.22
N ILE A 71 6.61 32.86 6.58
CA ILE A 71 7.73 32.69 7.51
C ILE A 71 8.88 31.96 6.82
N GLU A 72 10.09 32.08 7.37
CA GLU A 72 11.25 31.32 6.92
C GLU A 72 11.04 29.82 7.16
N ALA A 73 11.48 29.00 6.22
CA ALA A 73 11.36 27.56 6.30
C ALA A 73 12.44 26.99 7.24
N PRO A 74 12.06 26.20 8.25
CA PRO A 74 13.03 25.60 9.16
C PRO A 74 13.90 24.53 8.49
N GLU A 75 15.06 24.22 9.11
CA GLU A 75 15.92 23.13 8.66
C GLU A 75 15.20 21.78 8.70
N PRO A 76 15.43 20.88 7.71
CA PRO A 76 14.79 19.58 7.69
C PRO A 76 15.32 18.66 8.81
N PHE A 77 14.42 17.84 9.37
CA PHE A 77 14.77 16.84 10.37
C PHE A 77 15.35 15.55 9.76
N VAL A 78 14.59 14.92 8.87
CA VAL A 78 14.98 13.71 8.15
C VAL A 78 14.76 13.92 6.65
N THR A 79 15.76 13.56 5.85
CA THR A 79 15.67 13.55 4.40
C THR A 79 15.68 12.11 3.91
N LEU A 80 14.52 11.60 3.53
CA LEU A 80 14.37 10.27 2.94
C LEU A 80 14.90 10.25 1.49
N PRO A 81 15.30 9.08 0.94
CA PRO A 81 15.84 8.98 -0.43
C PRO A 81 14.88 9.49 -1.51
N SER A 82 13.57 9.40 -1.27
CA SER A 82 12.52 9.85 -2.18
C SER A 82 12.39 11.37 -2.30
N VAL A 83 12.96 12.12 -1.35
CA VAL A 83 12.72 13.56 -1.17
C VAL A 83 13.54 14.43 -2.12
N LYS A 84 14.73 14.02 -2.53
CA LYS A 84 15.68 14.85 -3.32
C LYS A 84 15.17 15.30 -4.70
N GLU A 85 13.94 15.02 -5.07
CA GLU A 85 13.38 15.25 -6.40
C GLU A 85 12.09 16.08 -6.40
N ALA A 86 11.71 16.67 -5.26
CA ALA A 86 10.45 17.42 -5.10
C ALA A 86 10.69 18.87 -4.58
N PRO A 87 11.53 19.69 -5.24
CA PRO A 87 11.94 21.01 -4.71
C PRO A 87 10.78 22.00 -4.57
N ASP A 88 9.72 21.85 -5.37
CA ASP A 88 8.49 22.67 -5.33
C ASP A 88 7.29 21.91 -4.73
N GLY A 89 7.56 20.79 -4.07
CA GLY A 89 6.58 20.01 -3.30
C GLY A 89 6.61 20.35 -1.82
N LEU A 90 6.79 19.32 -1.01
CA LEU A 90 6.88 19.42 0.46
C LEU A 90 8.28 19.08 1.00
N GLU A 91 9.31 19.21 0.17
CA GLU A 91 10.70 18.94 0.57
C GLU A 91 11.08 19.76 1.81
N GLY A 92 11.66 19.05 2.81
CA GLY A 92 12.08 19.64 4.06
C GLY A 92 10.95 19.96 5.05
N ARG A 93 9.70 19.58 4.75
CA ARG A 93 8.56 19.78 5.67
C ARG A 93 8.37 18.58 6.57
N THR A 94 8.10 18.82 7.85
CA THR A 94 7.76 17.79 8.83
C THR A 94 6.29 17.90 9.21
N ILE A 95 5.51 16.87 8.94
CA ILE A 95 4.06 16.88 9.13
C ILE A 95 3.66 15.79 10.12
N ALA A 96 2.94 16.16 11.17
CA ALA A 96 2.34 15.22 12.10
C ALA A 96 0.94 14.79 11.61
N VAL A 97 0.73 13.47 11.45
CA VAL A 97 -0.56 12.91 11.02
C VAL A 97 -0.95 11.75 11.92
N TRP A 98 -2.21 11.65 12.28
CA TRP A 98 -2.71 10.46 12.98
C TRP A 98 -4.10 10.03 12.53
N PRO A 99 -4.30 8.70 12.41
CA PRO A 99 -5.61 8.09 12.17
C PRO A 99 -6.36 7.96 13.49
N SER A 100 -7.37 8.77 13.71
CA SER A 100 -8.28 8.79 14.85
C SER A 100 -7.73 8.19 16.19
N HIS A 101 -8.20 7.02 16.56
CA HIS A 101 -7.94 6.34 17.84
C HIS A 101 -7.23 5.01 17.65
N GLY A 102 -7.11 4.23 18.72
CA GLY A 102 -6.69 2.84 18.77
C GLY A 102 -7.29 2.16 19.98
N LYS A 103 -7.00 0.87 20.18
CA LYS A 103 -7.41 0.19 21.41
C LYS A 103 -6.79 0.85 22.63
N TYR A 104 -7.59 1.00 23.69
CA TYR A 104 -7.14 1.52 24.98
C TYR A 104 -7.63 0.62 26.11
N TYR A 105 -7.03 0.78 27.29
CA TYR A 105 -7.40 -0.02 28.46
C TYR A 105 -8.48 0.67 29.30
N SER A 106 -9.61 -0.04 29.51
CA SER A 106 -10.68 0.37 30.43
C SER A 106 -11.30 -0.86 31.09
N GLY A 107 -10.58 -1.46 32.06
CA GLY A 107 -10.93 -2.77 32.63
C GLY A 107 -10.69 -3.95 31.67
N GLY A 108 -10.25 -3.71 30.47
CA GLY A 108 -9.90 -4.57 29.35
C GLY A 108 -9.46 -3.74 28.16
N TRP A 109 -8.85 -4.37 27.14
CA TRP A 109 -8.46 -3.70 25.90
C TRP A 109 -9.66 -3.61 24.96
N ILE A 110 -10.16 -2.40 24.74
CA ILE A 110 -11.40 -2.14 23.99
C ILE A 110 -11.16 -1.11 22.88
N TRP A 111 -11.99 -1.19 21.83
CA TRP A 111 -12.10 -0.13 20.83
C TRP A 111 -12.83 1.08 21.40
N GLN A 112 -12.51 2.26 20.94
CA GLN A 112 -13.18 3.49 21.38
C GLN A 112 -14.55 3.65 20.72
N ARG A 113 -14.75 3.13 19.54
CA ARG A 113 -15.99 3.27 18.75
C ARG A 113 -16.68 1.94 18.51
N PRO A 114 -17.97 1.95 18.15
CA PRO A 114 -18.70 0.74 17.78
C PRO A 114 -18.06 0.05 16.57
N LYS A 115 -18.12 -1.27 16.54
CA LYS A 115 -17.74 -2.10 15.39
C LYS A 115 -18.91 -2.14 14.43
N LEU A 116 -18.77 -1.56 13.23
CA LEU A 116 -19.84 -1.44 12.24
C LEU A 116 -19.30 -1.69 10.84
N PHE A 117 -20.14 -2.22 9.95
CA PHE A 117 -19.80 -2.41 8.54
C PHE A 117 -18.51 -3.20 8.29
N GLY A 118 -18.21 -4.19 9.15
CA GLY A 118 -16.98 -4.98 9.07
C GLY A 118 -15.72 -4.23 9.50
N THR A 119 -15.84 -3.05 10.08
CA THR A 119 -14.74 -2.19 10.53
C THR A 119 -15.04 -1.48 11.84
N VAL A 120 -14.11 -0.65 12.30
CA VAL A 120 -14.22 0.28 13.42
C VAL A 120 -13.48 1.57 13.04
N GLU A 121 -13.90 2.73 13.57
CA GLU A 121 -13.27 4.02 13.21
C GLU A 121 -11.74 3.96 13.30
N ASP A 122 -11.21 3.35 14.35
CA ASP A 122 -9.78 3.22 14.65
C ASP A 122 -8.97 2.56 13.54
N MET A 123 -9.56 1.56 12.86
CA MET A 123 -8.94 0.88 11.71
C MET A 123 -9.38 1.48 10.39
N PHE A 124 -10.62 1.94 10.32
CA PHE A 124 -11.18 2.54 9.13
C PHE A 124 -10.45 3.84 8.74
N SER A 125 -10.14 4.71 9.72
CA SER A 125 -9.35 5.92 9.49
C SER A 125 -7.94 5.61 8.96
N ARG A 126 -7.32 4.51 9.41
CA ARG A 126 -6.04 4.02 8.88
C ARG A 126 -6.10 3.70 7.40
N SER A 127 -7.22 3.20 6.90
CA SER A 127 -7.38 2.87 5.48
C SER A 127 -7.36 4.08 4.53
N PHE A 128 -7.40 5.29 5.06
CA PHE A 128 -7.14 6.54 4.33
C PHE A 128 -5.72 7.06 4.58
N VAL A 129 -5.30 7.03 5.84
CA VAL A 129 -4.02 7.62 6.26
C VAL A 129 -2.84 6.83 5.74
N ASP A 130 -2.79 5.52 6.04
CA ASP A 130 -1.61 4.69 5.78
C ASP A 130 -1.35 4.45 4.27
N PRO A 131 -2.35 4.06 3.44
CA PRO A 131 -2.09 3.77 2.03
C PRO A 131 -2.14 4.98 1.10
N TYR A 132 -2.72 6.11 1.53
CA TYR A 132 -2.94 7.24 0.64
C TYR A 132 -2.38 8.57 1.15
N ILE A 133 -2.78 9.04 2.35
CA ILE A 133 -2.39 10.37 2.82
C ILE A 133 -0.88 10.42 3.08
N VAL A 134 -0.36 9.49 3.88
CA VAL A 134 1.07 9.43 4.23
C VAL A 134 1.94 9.26 2.98
N PRO A 135 1.69 8.25 2.09
CA PRO A 135 2.50 8.11 0.89
C PRO A 135 2.43 9.31 -0.07
N MET A 136 1.29 10.00 -0.18
CA MET A 136 1.20 11.19 -1.01
C MET A 136 2.02 12.36 -0.46
N LEU A 137 2.04 12.54 0.85
CA LEU A 137 2.87 13.56 1.50
C LEU A 137 4.35 13.22 1.37
N GLU A 138 4.74 11.96 1.61
CA GLU A 138 6.13 11.49 1.48
C GLU A 138 6.61 11.51 0.01
N ASN A 139 5.76 11.18 -0.96
CA ASN A 139 6.06 11.30 -2.39
C ASN A 139 6.25 12.75 -2.84
N ALA A 140 5.64 13.70 -2.14
CA ALA A 140 5.85 15.13 -2.35
C ALA A 140 7.05 15.68 -1.58
N GLY A 141 7.77 14.86 -0.81
CA GLY A 141 8.99 15.22 -0.11
C GLY A 141 8.85 15.51 1.37
N ALA A 142 7.66 15.41 1.96
CA ALA A 142 7.49 15.60 3.40
C ALA A 142 8.09 14.44 4.21
N TYR A 143 8.56 14.75 5.41
CA TYR A 143 8.79 13.77 6.46
C TYR A 143 7.52 13.67 7.33
N VAL A 144 6.87 12.51 7.32
CA VAL A 144 5.60 12.31 8.04
C VAL A 144 5.83 11.57 9.35
N MET A 145 5.43 12.19 10.46
CA MET A 145 5.48 11.62 11.80
C MET A 145 4.12 11.16 12.28
N MET A 146 4.05 10.01 12.93
CA MET A 146 2.80 9.43 13.45
C MET A 146 2.97 9.05 14.93
N PRO A 147 2.01 9.39 15.83
CA PRO A 147 2.01 8.97 17.23
C PRO A 147 1.45 7.56 17.43
N ARG A 148 1.35 6.76 16.37
CA ARG A 148 0.93 5.35 16.37
C ARG A 148 1.86 4.53 15.49
N GLU A 149 2.02 3.24 15.84
CA GLU A 149 2.85 2.33 15.04
C GLU A 149 2.35 2.25 13.59
N ARG A 150 3.26 2.50 12.64
CA ARG A 150 2.96 2.48 11.20
C ARG A 150 3.21 1.12 10.54
N ASP A 151 4.02 0.25 11.17
CA ASP A 151 4.32 -1.09 10.69
C ASP A 151 3.28 -2.11 11.17
N PHE A 152 2.76 -2.94 10.28
CA PHE A 152 1.73 -3.94 10.57
C PHE A 152 2.28 -5.29 11.00
N SER A 153 3.61 -5.47 11.08
CA SER A 153 4.20 -6.74 11.53
C SER A 153 3.93 -7.02 12.99
N HIS A 154 3.76 -8.29 13.32
CA HIS A 154 3.61 -8.76 14.68
C HIS A 154 4.97 -8.89 15.39
N GLY A 155 6.06 -9.01 14.63
CA GLY A 155 7.41 -9.07 15.13
C GLY A 155 8.15 -7.75 15.07
N ALA A 156 9.15 -7.59 15.96
CA ALA A 156 10.16 -6.54 15.86
C ALA A 156 11.53 -7.12 16.14
N THR A 157 12.53 -6.67 15.38
CA THR A 157 13.94 -6.93 15.66
C THR A 157 14.56 -5.65 16.20
N VAL A 158 15.06 -5.69 17.42
CA VAL A 158 15.78 -4.57 18.05
C VAL A 158 17.25 -4.95 18.18
N ILE A 159 18.13 -4.07 17.77
CA ILE A 159 19.57 -4.25 17.78
C ILE A 159 20.18 -3.03 18.44
N ASP A 160 20.67 -3.21 19.64
CA ASP A 160 21.30 -2.18 20.43
C ASP A 160 22.81 -2.41 20.49
N HIS A 161 23.55 -1.39 20.90
CA HIS A 161 24.99 -1.48 20.99
C HIS A 161 25.46 -2.36 22.17
N ASP A 162 24.66 -2.54 23.22
CA ASP A 162 24.96 -3.37 24.41
C ASP A 162 23.95 -4.51 24.63
N TRP A 163 22.83 -4.52 23.92
CA TRP A 163 21.82 -5.59 23.92
C TRP A 163 21.18 -5.75 22.53
N SER A 164 20.81 -6.96 22.16
CA SER A 164 20.14 -7.22 20.87
C SER A 164 19.18 -8.41 20.97
N THR A 165 18.17 -8.42 20.14
CA THR A 165 17.31 -9.61 19.90
C THR A 165 18.21 -10.81 19.55
N PRO A 166 17.91 -12.04 20.06
CA PRO A 166 18.70 -13.23 19.73
C PRO A 166 18.92 -13.40 18.22
N GLY A 167 20.19 -13.59 17.83
CA GLY A 167 20.62 -13.68 16.44
C GLY A 167 20.96 -12.33 15.78
N ALA A 168 20.80 -11.23 16.48
CA ALA A 168 21.23 -9.91 16.03
C ALA A 168 22.50 -9.45 16.79
N ARG A 169 23.29 -8.54 16.20
CA ARG A 169 24.52 -8.02 16.81
C ARG A 169 24.87 -6.63 16.34
N PHE A 170 25.48 -5.85 17.20
CA PHE A 170 26.13 -4.59 16.87
C PHE A 170 27.62 -4.80 16.59
N SER A 171 28.21 -3.99 15.69
CA SER A 171 29.63 -3.93 15.43
C SER A 171 30.02 -2.52 15.01
N SER A 172 31.23 -2.10 15.33
CA SER A 172 31.75 -0.80 14.90
C SER A 172 33.17 -0.94 14.36
N THR A 173 33.48 -0.14 13.33
CA THR A 173 34.83 0.01 12.78
C THR A 173 35.38 1.37 13.17
N SER A 174 36.70 1.46 13.33
CA SER A 174 37.40 2.72 13.62
C SER A 174 38.30 3.07 12.45
N GLY A 175 38.10 4.25 11.91
CA GLY A 175 39.00 4.90 10.99
C GLY A 175 40.06 5.72 11.74
N ARG A 176 40.15 7.04 11.49
CA ARG A 176 41.04 7.94 12.22
C ARG A 176 40.71 8.01 13.71
N TYR A 177 39.43 8.02 14.04
CA TYR A 177 38.92 8.18 15.39
C TYR A 177 38.26 6.87 15.87
N ARG A 178 38.20 6.64 17.19
CA ARG A 178 37.53 5.48 17.80
C ARG A 178 36.12 5.86 18.27
N TRP A 179 35.20 4.93 18.24
CA TRP A 179 33.90 5.11 18.90
C TRP A 179 34.08 5.17 20.39
N GLU A 180 33.55 6.19 21.02
CA GLU A 180 33.64 6.40 22.48
C GLU A 180 32.31 6.11 23.13
N ASN A 181 32.29 5.52 24.33
CA ASN A 181 31.09 5.38 25.12
C ASN A 181 30.83 6.72 25.83
N GLN A 182 29.59 7.16 25.77
CA GLN A 182 29.12 8.26 26.61
C GLN A 182 28.98 7.74 28.06
N GLY A 183 29.41 8.49 29.03
CA GLY A 183 29.54 8.02 30.44
C GLY A 183 28.25 8.06 31.25
N ASP A 184 27.13 8.48 30.68
CA ASP A 184 25.85 8.60 31.36
C ASP A 184 24.92 7.39 31.11
N SER A 185 23.80 7.33 31.83
CA SER A 185 22.83 6.22 31.80
C SER A 185 21.67 6.43 30.84
N THR A 186 21.81 7.33 29.88
CA THR A 186 20.74 7.66 28.92
C THR A 186 20.99 6.98 27.59
N GLY A 187 20.10 6.09 27.21
CA GLY A 187 20.10 5.33 25.96
C GLY A 187 19.04 4.25 26.00
N PHE A 188 18.78 3.63 24.84
CA PHE A 188 17.83 2.54 24.76
C PHE A 188 18.29 1.36 25.64
N GLY A 189 17.34 0.69 26.29
CA GLY A 189 17.62 -0.53 27.07
C GLY A 189 16.40 -1.40 27.23
N HIS A 190 16.63 -2.70 27.20
CA HIS A 190 15.58 -3.72 27.34
C HIS A 190 15.77 -4.46 28.67
N ARG A 191 15.36 -3.80 29.76
CA ARG A 191 15.55 -4.36 31.13
C ARG A 191 14.34 -5.13 31.64
N ARG A 192 13.18 -5.06 30.96
CA ARG A 192 11.93 -5.67 31.40
C ARG A 192 11.20 -6.28 30.21
N GLU A 193 10.42 -7.32 30.46
CA GLU A 193 9.57 -7.97 29.49
C GLU A 193 8.48 -7.01 28.93
N TYR A 194 8.07 -6.02 29.74
CA TYR A 194 7.07 -5.02 29.38
C TYR A 194 7.29 -3.71 30.16
N LEU A 195 6.75 -2.63 29.63
CA LEU A 195 6.78 -1.30 30.26
C LEU A 195 5.56 -1.12 31.17
N THR A 196 5.77 -0.46 32.30
CA THR A 196 4.72 -0.02 33.22
C THR A 196 4.58 1.50 33.19
N GLN A 197 3.57 2.05 33.86
CA GLN A 197 3.38 3.50 33.96
C GLN A 197 4.65 4.17 34.54
N GLY A 198 5.16 5.20 33.87
CA GLY A 198 6.37 5.93 34.21
C GLY A 198 7.65 5.37 33.60
N ASP A 199 7.63 4.16 33.05
CA ASP A 199 8.79 3.59 32.37
C ASP A 199 9.06 4.29 31.03
N ASN A 200 10.35 4.57 30.78
CA ASN A 200 10.85 5.05 29.49
C ASN A 200 12.02 4.15 29.05
N PRO A 201 11.92 3.43 27.92
CA PRO A 201 12.96 2.51 27.47
C PRO A 201 14.29 3.21 27.14
N PHE A 202 14.30 4.49 26.83
CA PHE A 202 15.51 5.26 26.53
C PHE A 202 16.23 5.82 27.78
N LEU A 203 15.70 5.53 28.97
CA LEU A 203 16.33 5.79 30.25
C LEU A 203 16.74 4.49 30.97
N MET A 204 16.66 3.33 30.29
CA MET A 204 16.93 2.02 30.89
C MET A 204 18.25 1.40 30.41
N GLY A 205 18.80 1.89 29.29
CA GLY A 205 20.03 1.42 28.70
C GLY A 205 21.27 2.19 29.19
N ARG A 206 22.38 1.89 28.53
CA ARG A 206 23.57 2.73 28.56
C ARG A 206 23.50 3.70 27.41
N SER A 207 24.12 4.87 27.56
CA SER A 207 24.24 5.81 26.46
C SER A 207 24.99 5.16 25.31
N GLY A 208 24.53 5.49 24.10
CA GLY A 208 25.13 5.00 22.88
C GLY A 208 26.56 5.42 22.66
N LYS A 209 27.07 5.20 21.49
CA LYS A 209 28.44 5.54 21.11
C LYS A 209 28.47 6.85 20.33
N VAL A 210 29.48 7.67 20.64
CA VAL A 210 29.71 8.97 19.98
C VAL A 210 31.00 8.95 19.17
N ARG A 211 31.00 9.74 18.09
CA ARG A 211 32.13 9.83 17.18
C ARG A 211 32.28 11.21 16.58
N THR A 212 33.51 11.74 16.56
CA THR A 212 33.85 12.93 15.78
C THR A 212 33.71 12.65 14.28
N VAL A 213 33.20 13.63 13.53
CA VAL A 213 32.96 13.50 12.09
C VAL A 213 34.25 13.53 11.28
N GLU A 214 34.18 13.00 10.07
CA GLU A 214 35.18 13.10 9.00
C GLU A 214 34.51 13.72 7.77
N PRO A 215 35.24 14.41 6.89
CA PRO A 215 34.72 14.86 5.62
C PRO A 215 34.16 13.69 4.77
N ARG A 216 33.17 13.96 3.93
CA ARG A 216 32.47 12.93 3.14
C ARG A 216 33.38 12.14 2.19
N ASP A 217 34.44 12.75 1.70
CA ASP A 217 35.47 12.11 0.83
C ASP A 217 36.57 11.38 1.60
N SER A 218 36.55 11.38 2.95
CA SER A 218 37.55 10.75 3.78
C SER A 218 37.63 9.24 3.56
N ALA A 219 38.86 8.75 3.32
CA ALA A 219 39.18 7.32 3.30
C ALA A 219 39.23 6.70 4.73
N HIS A 220 39.23 7.53 5.77
CA HIS A 220 39.39 7.13 7.18
C HIS A 220 38.09 7.15 7.98
N ARG A 221 36.96 6.90 7.30
CA ARG A 221 35.63 6.85 7.94
C ARG A 221 35.51 5.74 8.96
N SER A 222 34.75 6.01 10.01
CA SER A 222 34.35 5.03 11.03
C SER A 222 32.88 4.69 10.81
N THR A 223 32.46 3.44 11.11
CA THR A 223 31.06 3.02 10.96
C THR A 223 30.55 2.35 12.23
N ALA A 224 29.29 2.56 12.55
CA ALA A 224 28.48 1.76 13.45
C ALA A 224 27.50 0.94 12.61
N SER A 225 27.41 -0.37 12.87
CA SER A 225 26.67 -1.30 12.00
C SER A 225 25.84 -2.28 12.82
N TRP A 226 24.57 -2.43 12.44
CA TRP A 226 23.58 -3.29 13.09
C TRP A 226 23.24 -4.46 12.14
N TYR A 227 23.52 -5.70 12.61
CA TYR A 227 23.33 -6.94 11.86
C TYR A 227 22.23 -7.77 12.46
N GLY A 228 21.48 -8.48 11.64
CA GLY A 228 20.40 -9.34 12.05
C GLY A 228 19.55 -9.81 10.87
N ARG A 229 18.33 -10.15 11.18
CA ARG A 229 17.28 -10.46 10.19
C ARG A 229 16.03 -9.67 10.51
N ALA A 230 15.23 -9.37 9.49
CA ALA A 230 13.90 -8.81 9.72
C ALA A 230 12.99 -9.82 10.45
N PRO A 231 12.05 -9.36 11.27
CA PRO A 231 11.15 -10.24 12.02
C PRO A 231 10.22 -11.03 11.10
N GLU A 232 9.83 -10.42 9.99
CA GLU A 232 8.92 -10.96 8.98
C GLU A 232 9.37 -10.52 7.58
N GLU A 233 8.96 -11.28 6.58
CA GLU A 233 9.19 -10.95 5.17
C GLU A 233 8.27 -9.81 4.71
N GLY A 234 8.75 -9.00 3.74
CA GLY A 234 8.03 -7.89 3.14
C GLY A 234 8.50 -6.53 3.61
N ASP A 235 7.68 -5.51 3.37
CA ASP A 235 7.99 -4.12 3.73
C ASP A 235 7.91 -3.91 5.23
N ARG A 236 9.03 -3.43 5.83
CA ARG A 236 9.16 -3.19 7.26
C ARG A 236 9.69 -1.79 7.52
N ALA A 237 9.08 -1.11 8.49
CA ALA A 237 9.57 0.17 8.96
C ALA A 237 10.89 0.02 9.70
N VAL A 238 11.81 0.95 9.47
CA VAL A 238 13.12 1.02 10.12
C VAL A 238 13.16 2.28 10.97
N TYR A 239 13.60 2.11 12.22
CA TYR A 239 13.76 3.18 13.19
C TYR A 239 15.18 3.14 13.74
N VAL A 240 15.73 4.32 14.02
CA VAL A 240 17.03 4.50 14.66
C VAL A 240 16.88 5.30 15.94
N SER A 241 17.81 5.13 16.88
CA SER A 241 17.95 6.01 18.03
C SER A 241 19.37 6.50 18.18
N TYR A 242 19.50 7.67 18.78
CA TYR A 242 20.76 8.37 19.08
C TYR A 242 20.54 9.41 20.18
N GLN A 243 21.60 10.02 20.68
CA GLN A 243 21.54 11.18 21.57
C GLN A 243 21.79 12.46 20.78
N SER A 244 21.02 13.51 21.07
CA SER A 244 21.24 14.85 20.50
C SER A 244 22.15 15.66 21.39
N TYR A 245 23.21 16.24 20.80
CA TYR A 245 24.14 17.17 21.43
C TYR A 245 24.11 18.50 20.68
N PRO A 246 24.52 19.61 21.32
CA PRO A 246 24.61 20.90 20.65
C PRO A 246 25.50 20.90 19.40
N ASN A 247 26.52 20.03 19.38
CA ASN A 247 27.44 19.84 18.27
C ASN A 247 27.17 18.53 17.48
N SER A 248 25.99 17.94 17.55
CA SER A 248 25.63 16.83 16.67
C SER A 248 25.63 17.26 15.21
N ALA A 249 25.95 16.32 14.30
CA ALA A 249 25.92 16.57 12.87
C ALA A 249 24.46 16.79 12.38
N THR A 250 24.28 17.75 11.49
CA THR A 250 22.98 18.04 10.85
C THR A 250 22.73 17.13 9.65
N ASP A 251 23.73 16.39 9.19
CA ASP A 251 23.70 15.58 7.98
C ASP A 251 24.21 14.13 8.20
N ALA A 252 23.95 13.55 9.38
CA ALA A 252 24.33 12.17 9.67
C ALA A 252 23.73 11.16 8.67
N VAL A 253 24.58 10.35 8.03
CA VAL A 253 24.18 9.43 6.95
C VAL A 253 23.97 8.02 7.49
N TYR A 254 22.73 7.56 7.42
CA TYR A 254 22.35 6.17 7.65
C TYR A 254 22.17 5.45 6.30
N THR A 255 22.80 4.30 6.16
CA THR A 255 22.60 3.39 5.01
C THR A 255 21.77 2.20 5.45
N VAL A 256 20.59 2.00 4.84
CA VAL A 256 19.74 0.83 5.04
C VAL A 256 19.97 -0.14 3.89
N ASN A 257 20.41 -1.38 4.19
CA ASN A 257 20.53 -2.45 3.20
C ASN A 257 19.27 -3.31 3.22
N HIS A 258 18.64 -3.42 2.08
CA HIS A 258 17.37 -4.11 1.90
C HIS A 258 17.36 -4.90 0.58
N LEU A 259 16.31 -5.63 0.29
CA LEU A 259 16.26 -6.49 -0.88
C LEU A 259 16.28 -5.73 -2.22
N GLY A 260 15.81 -4.48 -2.23
CA GLY A 260 15.92 -3.58 -3.40
C GLY A 260 17.26 -2.84 -3.52
N GLY A 261 18.28 -3.19 -2.72
CA GLY A 261 19.61 -2.55 -2.73
C GLY A 261 19.96 -1.84 -1.43
N SER A 262 20.51 -0.63 -1.53
CA SER A 262 20.87 0.22 -0.38
C SER A 262 20.24 1.59 -0.53
N SER A 263 19.71 2.12 0.55
CA SER A 263 19.15 3.48 0.62
C SER A 263 19.89 4.31 1.66
N GLU A 264 20.26 5.52 1.29
CA GLU A 264 20.87 6.49 2.21
C GLU A 264 19.80 7.46 2.73
N VAL A 265 19.78 7.66 4.04
CA VAL A 265 18.89 8.59 4.74
C VAL A 265 19.73 9.57 5.52
N VAL A 266 19.44 10.84 5.39
CA VAL A 266 20.13 11.91 6.12
C VAL A 266 19.28 12.31 7.32
N VAL A 267 19.89 12.35 8.50
CA VAL A 267 19.23 12.70 9.76
C VAL A 267 19.98 13.84 10.43
N ASN A 268 19.26 14.91 10.76
CA ASN A 268 19.77 15.98 11.61
C ASN A 268 19.76 15.52 13.08
N GLN A 269 20.90 15.08 13.57
CA GLN A 269 21.01 14.52 14.94
C GLN A 269 20.95 15.56 16.06
N ARG A 270 20.83 16.86 15.74
CA ARG A 270 20.50 17.90 16.74
C ARG A 270 19.05 17.82 17.21
N MET A 271 18.23 17.02 16.53
CA MET A 271 16.79 16.88 16.69
C MET A 271 16.42 15.42 17.06
N GLY A 272 15.36 15.21 17.80
CA GLY A 272 14.73 13.89 17.99
C GLY A 272 15.49 12.88 18.85
N GLY A 273 16.62 13.22 19.46
CA GLY A 273 17.42 12.31 20.25
C GLY A 273 16.68 11.69 21.44
N GLY A 274 17.05 10.47 21.81
CA GLY A 274 16.42 9.71 22.91
C GLY A 274 15.03 9.17 22.57
N THR A 275 14.70 9.03 21.27
CA THR A 275 13.44 8.46 20.80
C THR A 275 13.66 7.53 19.59
N TRP A 276 12.62 6.79 19.17
CA TRP A 276 12.62 6.12 17.88
C TRP A 276 12.36 7.12 16.76
N VAL A 277 13.33 7.29 15.85
CA VAL A 277 13.26 8.10 14.65
C VAL A 277 13.07 7.20 13.44
N TYR A 278 11.96 7.34 12.73
CA TYR A 278 11.66 6.59 11.52
C TYR A 278 12.57 7.04 10.36
N ILE A 279 13.20 6.09 9.67
CA ILE A 279 14.10 6.37 8.54
C ILE A 279 13.69 5.68 7.23
N GLY A 280 12.46 5.18 7.15
CA GLY A 280 11.89 4.61 5.93
C GLY A 280 11.29 3.22 6.13
N THR A 281 10.55 2.77 5.11
CA THR A 281 10.01 1.41 5.01
C THR A 281 10.64 0.73 3.81
N TYR A 282 11.17 -0.48 4.02
CA TYR A 282 11.97 -1.19 3.01
C TYR A 282 11.61 -2.68 2.98
N PRO A 283 11.78 -3.35 1.80
CA PRO A 283 11.55 -4.78 1.67
C PRO A 283 12.69 -5.60 2.30
N PHE A 284 12.33 -6.51 3.18
CA PHE A 284 13.26 -7.43 3.84
C PHE A 284 12.84 -8.89 3.68
N SER A 285 13.82 -9.79 3.76
CA SER A 285 13.62 -11.23 3.91
C SER A 285 13.81 -11.66 5.37
N ARG A 286 13.20 -12.77 5.75
CA ARG A 286 13.48 -13.44 7.03
C ARG A 286 14.85 -14.12 7.08
N ALA A 287 15.53 -14.29 5.93
CA ALA A 287 16.88 -14.82 5.88
C ALA A 287 17.88 -13.87 6.53
N GLU A 288 18.91 -14.43 7.17
CA GLU A 288 19.99 -13.63 7.73
C GLU A 288 20.80 -12.95 6.62
N SER A 289 20.94 -11.63 6.71
CA SER A 289 21.75 -10.86 5.78
C SER A 289 23.23 -10.94 6.17
N LYS A 290 24.11 -11.10 5.15
CA LYS A 290 25.56 -10.97 5.33
C LYS A 290 26.00 -9.53 5.51
N LEU A 291 25.21 -8.57 4.99
CA LEU A 291 25.41 -7.14 5.16
C LEU A 291 24.73 -6.66 6.44
N PRO A 292 25.20 -5.58 7.07
CA PRO A 292 24.45 -4.95 8.14
C PRO A 292 23.09 -4.48 7.61
N LEU A 293 22.04 -4.60 8.40
CA LEU A 293 20.72 -4.06 8.04
C LEU A 293 20.76 -2.54 7.98
N VAL A 294 21.46 -1.92 8.94
CA VAL A 294 21.67 -0.47 8.99
C VAL A 294 23.14 -0.18 9.32
N THR A 295 23.68 0.86 8.71
CA THR A 295 25.01 1.39 9.00
C THR A 295 24.94 2.90 9.16
N LEU A 296 25.52 3.45 10.23
CA LEU A 296 25.76 4.87 10.39
C LEU A 296 27.24 5.14 10.11
N SER A 297 27.51 6.11 9.25
CA SER A 297 28.86 6.61 8.96
C SER A 297 29.14 7.88 9.77
N ASN A 298 30.39 8.10 10.15
CA ASN A 298 30.81 9.37 10.78
C ASN A 298 31.20 10.45 9.76
N VAL A 299 30.73 10.37 8.52
CA VAL A 299 30.98 11.41 7.53
C VAL A 299 29.96 12.55 7.63
N SER A 300 30.40 13.79 7.51
CA SER A 300 29.56 15.00 7.60
C SER A 300 30.23 16.18 6.92
N GLU A 301 29.46 17.15 6.47
CA GLU A 301 29.95 18.47 6.05
C GLU A 301 30.16 19.42 7.24
N ASP A 302 29.57 19.11 8.40
CA ASP A 302 29.72 19.89 9.63
C ASP A 302 31.11 19.68 10.23
N LYS A 303 31.87 20.75 10.36
CA LYS A 303 33.20 20.69 10.98
C LYS A 303 33.07 20.55 12.50
N ASP A 304 33.95 19.71 13.09
CA ASP A 304 34.04 19.50 14.55
C ASP A 304 32.75 18.95 15.19
N ALA A 305 31.83 18.46 14.38
CA ALA A 305 30.61 17.83 14.86
C ALA A 305 30.86 16.40 15.36
N VAL A 306 29.81 15.80 15.93
CA VAL A 306 29.79 14.41 16.35
C VAL A 306 28.54 13.70 15.79
N VAL A 307 28.66 12.40 15.51
CA VAL A 307 27.52 11.51 15.26
C VAL A 307 27.33 10.58 16.46
N SER A 308 26.09 10.30 16.80
CA SER A 308 25.70 9.41 17.90
C SER A 308 25.01 8.15 17.36
N ALA A 309 25.34 6.98 17.89
CA ALA A 309 24.80 5.67 17.51
C ALA A 309 24.33 4.93 18.76
N ASP A 310 23.07 4.51 18.79
CA ASP A 310 22.47 3.79 19.93
C ASP A 310 21.81 2.50 19.41
N ALA A 311 20.53 2.47 19.12
CA ALA A 311 19.81 1.27 18.71
C ALA A 311 19.11 1.42 17.34
N VAL A 312 18.77 0.28 16.75
CA VAL A 312 17.97 0.15 15.53
C VAL A 312 16.80 -0.80 15.82
N ARG A 313 15.60 -0.44 15.34
CA ARG A 313 14.41 -1.30 15.35
C ARG A 313 13.89 -1.50 13.93
N ILE A 314 13.54 -2.74 13.60
CA ILE A 314 12.90 -3.13 12.33
C ILE A 314 11.59 -3.84 12.64
N GLY A 315 10.50 -3.37 12.06
CA GLY A 315 9.14 -3.89 12.27
C GLY A 315 8.40 -3.24 13.43
N GLY A 316 7.09 -3.50 13.51
CA GLY A 316 6.16 -2.91 14.48
C GLY A 316 6.18 -3.59 15.84
N GLY A 317 6.09 -4.91 15.84
CA GLY A 317 6.06 -5.73 17.06
C GLY A 317 4.71 -5.77 17.76
N MET A 318 4.71 -6.42 18.92
CA MET A 318 3.57 -6.52 19.83
C MET A 318 3.54 -5.32 20.78
N GLY A 319 2.34 -5.00 21.29
CA GLY A 319 2.19 -4.01 22.36
C GLY A 319 3.03 -4.34 23.58
N GLN A 320 3.77 -3.38 24.09
CA GLN A 320 4.76 -3.56 25.18
C GLN A 320 4.32 -2.95 26.50
N VAL A 321 3.26 -2.14 26.52
CA VAL A 321 2.82 -1.44 27.73
C VAL A 321 1.81 -2.28 28.49
N ALA A 322 2.16 -2.64 29.72
CA ALA A 322 1.32 -3.44 30.59
C ALA A 322 0.30 -2.56 31.35
N ARG A 323 -0.96 -2.98 31.32
CA ARG A 323 -2.07 -2.34 32.03
C ARG A 323 -2.84 -3.39 32.84
N ASN A 324 -3.21 -3.07 34.04
CA ASN A 324 -4.23 -3.73 34.84
C ASN A 324 -4.46 -2.92 36.12
N THR A 325 -5.70 -2.75 36.52
CA THR A 325 -6.07 -2.05 37.75
C THR A 325 -6.37 -3.02 38.92
N SER A 326 -6.50 -4.33 38.66
CA SER A 326 -6.96 -5.32 39.65
C SER A 326 -6.18 -6.65 39.64
N GLY A 327 -4.89 -6.66 39.29
CA GLY A 327 -4.08 -7.86 39.25
C GLY A 327 -2.65 -7.59 38.76
N LYS A 328 -1.96 -8.63 38.25
CA LYS A 328 -0.63 -8.43 37.65
C LYS A 328 -0.76 -7.67 36.32
N PRO A 329 -0.02 -6.56 36.12
CA PRO A 329 0.01 -5.87 34.84
C PRO A 329 0.39 -6.81 33.69
N ARG A 330 -0.27 -6.66 32.53
CA ARG A 330 0.02 -7.41 31.32
C ARG A 330 -0.14 -6.52 30.09
N PRO A 331 0.71 -6.70 29.07
CA PRO A 331 0.48 -6.09 27.76
C PRO A 331 -0.84 -6.52 27.12
N SER A 332 -1.22 -5.86 26.05
CA SER A 332 -2.47 -6.17 25.32
C SER A 332 -2.49 -7.57 24.72
N GLY A 333 -1.31 -8.13 24.39
CA GLY A 333 -1.19 -9.34 23.59
C GLY A 333 -1.57 -9.13 22.11
N LEU A 334 -1.68 -7.89 21.68
CA LEU A 334 -2.04 -7.48 20.31
C LEU A 334 -0.84 -6.84 19.62
N PRO A 335 -0.80 -6.85 18.27
CA PRO A 335 0.17 -6.06 17.53
C PRO A 335 0.08 -4.57 17.88
N ALA A 336 1.23 -3.90 17.96
CA ALA A 336 1.33 -2.50 18.41
C ALA A 336 0.51 -1.53 17.56
N PHE A 337 0.32 -1.80 16.27
CA PHE A 337 -0.47 -0.93 15.38
C PHE A 337 -1.95 -0.85 15.75
N LEU A 338 -2.49 -1.80 16.52
CA LEU A 338 -3.87 -1.75 17.01
C LEU A 338 -4.04 -0.87 18.24
N GLU A 339 -2.95 -0.54 18.94
CA GLU A 339 -2.99 0.23 20.18
C GLU A 339 -3.08 1.74 19.92
N GLY A 340 -3.60 2.47 20.90
CA GLY A 340 -3.71 3.92 20.87
C GLY A 340 -2.37 4.64 20.98
N ALA A 341 -2.39 5.94 20.72
CA ALA A 341 -1.21 6.79 20.66
C ALA A 341 -0.37 6.78 21.94
N ARG A 342 -1.02 6.83 23.12
CA ARG A 342 -0.30 6.86 24.39
C ARG A 342 0.69 5.70 24.58
N TYR A 343 0.36 4.51 24.07
CA TYR A 343 1.22 3.32 24.23
C TYR A 343 2.42 3.35 23.30
N TYR A 344 2.20 3.77 22.05
CA TYR A 344 3.27 3.98 21.10
C TYR A 344 4.24 5.08 21.59
N ILE A 345 3.70 6.23 22.02
CA ILE A 345 4.51 7.37 22.51
C ILE A 345 5.37 6.95 23.70
N GLN A 346 4.82 6.16 24.65
CA GLN A 346 5.62 5.60 25.76
C GLN A 346 6.74 4.68 25.24
N GLY A 347 6.44 3.72 24.39
CA GLY A 347 7.41 2.82 23.79
C GLY A 347 8.46 3.51 22.91
N ALA A 348 8.09 4.69 22.35
CA ALA A 348 8.97 5.51 21.55
C ALA A 348 9.92 6.43 22.34
N GLY A 349 9.87 6.42 23.69
CA GLY A 349 10.86 7.10 24.53
C GLY A 349 10.42 8.45 25.10
N PHE A 350 9.17 8.83 24.95
CA PHE A 350 8.68 10.10 25.49
C PHE A 350 8.43 10.05 27.00
N PRO A 351 8.57 11.18 27.73
CA PRO A 351 8.28 11.27 29.16
C PRO A 351 6.82 10.98 29.50
N ASP A 352 6.55 10.57 30.74
CA ASP A 352 5.21 10.27 31.22
C ASP A 352 4.26 11.48 31.19
N THR A 353 4.78 12.69 31.34
CA THR A 353 4.03 13.94 31.19
C THR A 353 3.46 14.13 29.77
N ILE A 354 4.03 13.45 28.78
CA ILE A 354 3.60 13.50 27.37
C ILE A 354 2.57 12.42 27.08
N TYR A 355 2.88 11.16 27.40
CA TYR A 355 2.00 10.04 27.06
C TYR A 355 0.89 9.78 28.10
N SER A 356 0.98 10.35 29.26
CA SER A 356 0.03 10.11 30.37
C SER A 356 -0.26 11.38 31.18
N PRO A 357 -0.80 12.44 30.56
CA PRO A 357 -1.05 13.70 31.25
C PRO A 357 -1.98 13.58 32.45
N ASN A 358 -2.83 12.55 32.52
CA ASN A 358 -3.65 12.20 33.68
C ASN A 358 -3.00 11.16 34.60
N ARG A 359 -1.68 10.91 34.47
CA ARG A 359 -0.90 9.97 35.28
C ARG A 359 -1.48 8.54 35.28
N GLY A 360 -2.04 8.11 34.16
CA GLY A 360 -2.63 6.79 33.99
C GLY A 360 -3.97 6.55 34.67
N ALA A 361 -4.61 7.60 35.17
CA ALA A 361 -5.92 7.50 35.82
C ALA A 361 -7.05 7.20 34.82
N ASN A 362 -6.88 7.65 33.58
CA ASN A 362 -7.86 7.44 32.50
C ASN A 362 -7.14 7.32 31.16
N ASP A 363 -6.98 6.10 30.65
CA ASP A 363 -6.26 5.84 29.41
C ASP A 363 -6.93 6.47 28.18
N TYR A 364 -8.24 6.62 28.18
CA TYR A 364 -8.95 7.30 27.10
C TYR A 364 -8.58 8.79 27.01
N GLN A 365 -8.53 9.46 28.18
CA GLN A 365 -8.10 10.85 28.22
C GLN A 365 -6.61 10.99 27.91
N ASP A 366 -5.76 10.13 28.50
CA ASP A 366 -4.35 10.11 28.20
C ASP A 366 -4.08 9.92 26.71
N ASP A 367 -4.85 9.05 26.02
CA ASP A 367 -4.68 8.78 24.61
C ASP A 367 -4.95 10.01 23.72
N TYR A 368 -6.10 10.68 23.86
CA TYR A 368 -6.38 11.83 22.98
C TYR A 368 -5.55 13.07 23.35
N MET A 369 -5.21 13.25 24.64
CA MET A 369 -4.38 14.37 25.08
C MET A 369 -2.91 14.20 24.64
N SER A 370 -2.40 12.99 24.70
CA SER A 370 -1.00 12.70 24.38
C SER A 370 -0.58 13.13 22.96
N ARG A 371 -1.51 13.14 22.01
CA ARG A 371 -1.22 13.51 20.61
C ARG A 371 -0.80 14.97 20.49
N ALA A 372 -1.52 15.89 21.13
CA ALA A 372 -1.15 17.31 21.16
C ALA A 372 0.12 17.54 21.97
N HIS A 373 0.26 16.89 23.13
CA HIS A 373 1.49 16.96 23.93
C HIS A 373 2.71 16.44 23.16
N TRP A 374 2.55 15.35 22.41
CA TRP A 374 3.59 14.78 21.59
C TRP A 374 4.07 15.76 20.50
N VAL A 375 3.16 16.37 19.75
CA VAL A 375 3.52 17.40 18.76
C VAL A 375 4.24 18.56 19.41
N ASN A 376 3.75 19.04 20.56
CA ASN A 376 4.34 20.16 21.27
C ASN A 376 5.75 19.82 21.76
N HIS A 377 5.98 18.61 22.30
CA HIS A 377 7.30 18.17 22.76
C HIS A 377 8.29 17.96 21.61
N LEU A 378 7.80 17.45 20.45
CA LEU A 378 8.62 17.35 19.25
C LEU A 378 9.12 18.74 18.81
N THR A 379 8.20 19.72 18.70
CA THR A 379 8.53 21.03 18.14
C THR A 379 9.18 22.01 19.12
N ALA A 380 9.06 21.76 20.41
CA ALA A 380 9.66 22.62 21.43
C ALA A 380 11.20 22.65 21.30
N GLY A 381 11.75 23.86 21.38
CA GLY A 381 13.17 24.18 21.15
C GLY A 381 13.49 24.48 19.68
N SER A 382 12.61 24.15 18.73
CA SER A 382 12.76 24.50 17.33
C SER A 382 12.34 25.96 17.06
N GLU A 383 12.62 26.48 15.87
CA GLU A 383 12.20 27.82 15.41
C GLU A 383 10.66 27.98 15.42
N LEU A 384 9.92 26.88 15.33
CA LEU A 384 8.46 26.90 15.39
C LEU A 384 7.90 26.88 16.81
N PHE A 385 8.75 26.66 17.85
CA PHE A 385 8.39 26.75 19.26
C PHE A 385 9.64 26.95 20.13
N PRO A 386 10.31 28.13 20.05
CA PRO A 386 11.66 28.33 20.58
C PRO A 386 11.75 28.43 22.11
N ASP A 387 10.70 28.89 22.79
CA ASP A 387 10.73 29.26 24.21
C ASP A 387 10.54 28.08 25.17
N THR A 388 10.56 26.86 24.70
CA THR A 388 10.28 25.66 25.51
C THR A 388 11.26 24.55 25.16
N LEU A 389 11.73 23.80 26.18
CA LEU A 389 12.62 22.67 25.95
C LEU A 389 11.84 21.46 25.40
N GLY A 390 12.42 20.81 24.38
CA GLY A 390 11.87 19.62 23.74
C GLY A 390 12.87 18.95 22.82
N LEU A 391 12.40 18.35 21.74
CA LEU A 391 13.21 17.58 20.82
C LEU A 391 13.71 18.35 19.59
N ASN A 392 13.45 19.65 19.48
CA ASN A 392 13.88 20.57 18.42
C ASN A 392 13.39 20.19 17.00
N VAL A 393 12.43 19.29 16.85
CA VAL A 393 11.91 18.86 15.56
C VAL A 393 10.91 19.87 15.03
N PRO A 394 11.14 20.55 13.92
CA PRO A 394 10.26 21.62 13.44
C PRO A 394 9.02 21.03 12.76
N VAL A 395 7.97 20.72 13.52
CA VAL A 395 6.71 20.24 12.97
C VAL A 395 5.93 21.39 12.35
N ASP A 396 5.76 21.37 11.03
CA ASP A 396 5.12 22.46 10.26
C ASP A 396 3.61 22.57 10.53
N MET A 397 2.94 21.43 10.68
CA MET A 397 1.51 21.34 10.97
C MET A 397 1.11 19.96 11.50
N ALA A 398 -0.11 19.87 12.02
CA ALA A 398 -0.72 18.63 12.49
C ALA A 398 -2.10 18.37 11.86
N LEU A 399 -2.33 17.13 11.42
CA LEU A 399 -3.61 16.65 10.89
C LEU A 399 -4.14 15.48 11.73
N ALA A 400 -5.30 15.65 12.35
CA ALA A 400 -6.08 14.58 12.94
C ALA A 400 -7.15 14.12 11.93
N PHE A 401 -7.05 12.87 11.49
CA PHE A 401 -8.03 12.28 10.58
C PHE A 401 -9.04 11.44 11.38
N HIS A 402 -10.27 11.89 11.39
CA HIS A 402 -11.39 11.27 12.10
C HIS A 402 -12.58 11.01 11.20
N THR A 403 -13.52 10.21 11.69
CA THR A 403 -14.86 10.07 11.15
C THR A 403 -15.88 10.26 12.28
N ASP A 404 -16.94 10.97 11.98
CA ASP A 404 -17.96 11.36 12.97
C ASP A 404 -19.04 10.29 13.16
N ALA A 405 -19.87 10.47 14.14
CA ALA A 405 -21.08 9.70 14.38
C ALA A 405 -22.32 10.45 13.87
N GLY A 406 -23.31 9.73 13.41
CA GLY A 406 -24.60 10.30 13.00
C GLY A 406 -25.26 9.49 11.91
N VAL A 407 -26.56 9.32 11.98
CA VAL A 407 -27.37 8.57 11.03
C VAL A 407 -28.35 9.50 10.35
N ARG A 408 -28.50 9.36 9.05
CA ARG A 408 -29.56 10.01 8.28
C ARG A 408 -30.58 8.98 7.81
N THR A 409 -31.84 9.28 8.08
CA THR A 409 -32.97 8.38 7.71
C THR A 409 -33.53 8.68 6.32
N ASP A 410 -33.01 9.70 5.65
CA ASP A 410 -33.46 10.16 4.33
C ASP A 410 -32.57 9.68 3.18
N SER A 411 -31.75 8.67 3.42
CA SER A 411 -30.79 8.10 2.45
C SER A 411 -29.83 9.14 1.87
N THR A 412 -29.43 10.14 2.68
CA THR A 412 -28.44 11.15 2.28
C THR A 412 -27.13 11.00 3.04
N VAL A 413 -26.06 11.53 2.48
CA VAL A 413 -24.75 11.56 3.13
C VAL A 413 -24.70 12.59 4.26
N VAL A 414 -23.99 12.26 5.33
CA VAL A 414 -23.64 13.22 6.41
C VAL A 414 -22.56 14.18 5.91
N GLY A 415 -21.48 13.65 5.34
CA GLY A 415 -20.42 14.39 4.66
C GLY A 415 -19.40 15.05 5.58
N THR A 416 -18.59 15.94 5.01
CA THR A 416 -17.33 16.46 5.59
C THR A 416 -17.54 17.65 6.51
N LEU A 417 -16.87 17.63 7.69
CA LEU A 417 -16.76 18.71 8.66
C LEU A 417 -15.27 18.97 8.96
N GLY A 418 -14.86 20.24 8.98
CA GLY A 418 -13.57 20.66 9.49
C GLY A 418 -13.67 21.25 10.90
N LEU A 419 -12.72 20.96 11.75
CA LEU A 419 -12.65 21.51 13.11
C LEU A 419 -11.28 22.16 13.33
N TYR A 420 -11.30 23.35 13.91
CA TYR A 420 -10.13 24.11 14.32
C TYR A 420 -10.39 24.84 15.63
N SER A 421 -9.35 25.44 16.22
CA SER A 421 -9.55 26.30 17.39
C SER A 421 -8.73 27.58 17.29
N THR A 422 -9.40 28.70 17.50
CA THR A 422 -8.77 30.02 17.76
C THR A 422 -8.80 30.37 19.23
N ASP A 423 -9.13 29.42 20.11
CA ASP A 423 -9.45 29.60 21.51
C ASP A 423 -8.44 30.43 22.30
N GLY A 424 -8.98 31.38 23.06
CA GLY A 424 -8.25 32.18 24.01
C GLY A 424 -7.34 33.24 23.40
N GLY A 425 -7.30 33.40 22.05
CA GLY A 425 -6.44 34.39 21.38
C GLY A 425 -4.94 34.17 21.61
N GLN A 426 -4.56 33.07 22.25
CA GLN A 426 -3.15 32.73 22.49
C GLN A 426 -2.49 32.33 21.15
N PRO A 427 -1.34 32.90 20.80
CA PRO A 427 -0.65 32.53 19.57
C PRO A 427 -0.16 31.06 19.61
N LEU A 428 0.24 30.55 18.46
CA LEU A 428 1.02 29.33 18.32
C LEU A 428 2.42 29.51 18.90
N GLY A 429 3.20 28.46 18.99
CA GLY A 429 4.50 28.41 19.67
C GLY A 429 5.50 29.49 19.22
N ASN A 430 5.50 29.88 17.97
CA ASN A 430 6.36 30.94 17.40
C ASN A 430 5.67 32.33 17.30
N GLY A 431 4.59 32.56 18.01
CA GLY A 431 3.84 33.80 17.93
C GLY A 431 2.87 33.92 16.75
N THR A 432 2.83 32.95 15.83
CA THR A 432 1.88 32.92 14.71
C THR A 432 0.43 32.91 15.22
N SER A 433 -0.44 33.67 14.58
CA SER A 433 -1.87 33.72 14.92
C SER A 433 -2.53 32.34 14.75
N ARG A 434 -3.39 31.96 15.69
CA ARG A 434 -4.23 30.74 15.57
C ARG A 434 -5.23 30.77 14.40
N TYR A 435 -5.39 31.88 13.71
CA TYR A 435 -6.10 31.90 12.43
C TYR A 435 -5.43 30.99 11.38
N ALA A 436 -4.14 30.64 11.51
CA ALA A 436 -3.50 29.62 10.69
C ALA A 436 -4.22 28.24 10.79
N ASN A 437 -4.78 27.88 11.95
CA ASN A 437 -5.61 26.68 12.11
C ASN A 437 -6.86 26.74 11.22
N ARG A 438 -7.54 27.91 11.18
CA ARG A 438 -8.71 28.14 10.32
C ARG A 438 -8.33 28.01 8.85
N ASP A 439 -7.24 28.63 8.45
CA ASP A 439 -6.79 28.66 7.06
C ASP A 439 -6.38 27.27 6.57
N LEU A 440 -5.62 26.51 7.37
CA LEU A 440 -5.30 25.11 7.11
C LEU A 440 -6.60 24.29 6.94
N THR A 441 -7.52 24.42 7.88
CA THR A 441 -8.80 23.69 7.83
C THR A 441 -9.60 24.06 6.58
N ALA A 442 -9.64 25.34 6.21
CA ALA A 442 -10.32 25.81 5.02
C ALA A 442 -9.68 25.29 3.73
N ALA A 443 -8.35 25.30 3.64
CA ALA A 443 -7.61 24.79 2.49
C ALA A 443 -7.91 23.30 2.26
N VAL A 444 -7.81 22.48 3.31
CA VAL A 444 -8.01 21.03 3.22
C VAL A 444 -9.48 20.69 2.94
N THR A 445 -10.43 21.20 3.73
CA THR A 445 -11.84 20.81 3.60
C THR A 445 -12.47 21.31 2.30
N SER A 446 -12.13 22.52 1.83
CA SER A 446 -12.63 23.03 0.55
C SER A 446 -12.12 22.21 -0.63
N GLN A 447 -10.85 21.77 -0.58
CA GLN A 447 -10.26 20.91 -1.59
C GLN A 447 -10.94 19.53 -1.60
N VAL A 448 -11.14 18.90 -0.43
CA VAL A 448 -11.82 17.60 -0.29
C VAL A 448 -13.22 17.65 -0.86
N VAL A 449 -14.03 18.61 -0.43
CA VAL A 449 -15.42 18.75 -0.90
C VAL A 449 -15.49 19.07 -2.40
N SER A 450 -14.60 19.94 -2.89
CA SER A 450 -14.54 20.28 -4.31
C SER A 450 -14.23 19.08 -5.17
N ASP A 451 -13.20 18.33 -4.83
CA ASP A 451 -12.75 17.19 -5.63
C ASP A 451 -13.76 16.05 -5.64
N ILE A 452 -14.36 15.74 -4.48
CA ILE A 452 -15.43 14.73 -4.40
C ILE A 452 -16.61 15.15 -5.29
N ARG A 453 -17.07 16.41 -5.22
CA ARG A 453 -18.21 16.89 -6.03
C ARG A 453 -17.93 16.90 -7.53
N ARG A 454 -16.70 17.19 -7.93
CA ARG A 454 -16.32 17.29 -9.36
C ARG A 454 -16.14 15.92 -10.02
N THR A 455 -15.70 14.93 -9.29
CA THR A 455 -15.26 13.65 -9.89
C THR A 455 -15.99 12.41 -9.42
N TYR A 456 -16.51 12.42 -8.19
CA TYR A 456 -17.09 11.22 -7.58
C TYR A 456 -18.59 11.35 -7.30
N ASP A 457 -19.01 12.29 -6.45
CA ASP A 457 -20.42 12.48 -6.04
C ASP A 457 -20.78 13.97 -6.00
N PRO A 458 -21.49 14.50 -7.02
CA PRO A 458 -21.93 15.91 -7.03
C PRO A 458 -22.83 16.30 -5.85
N GLY A 459 -23.44 15.32 -5.18
CA GLY A 459 -24.31 15.50 -4.02
C GLY A 459 -23.59 15.54 -2.68
N TRP A 460 -22.25 15.41 -2.67
CA TRP A 460 -21.47 15.35 -1.43
C TRP A 460 -21.72 16.58 -0.52
N THR A 461 -21.99 16.33 0.77
CA THR A 461 -22.36 17.35 1.73
C THR A 461 -21.11 17.96 2.39
N SER A 462 -21.07 19.31 2.46
CA SER A 462 -20.16 20.03 3.33
C SER A 462 -20.93 20.51 4.57
N ARG A 463 -20.42 20.20 5.75
CA ARG A 463 -20.93 20.65 7.04
C ARG A 463 -20.26 21.95 7.50
N GLY A 464 -19.34 22.47 6.66
CA GLY A 464 -18.54 23.67 6.92
C GLY A 464 -17.37 23.43 7.88
N ASN A 465 -16.75 24.53 8.30
CA ASN A 465 -15.68 24.53 9.29
C ASN A 465 -16.16 25.18 10.58
N ARG A 466 -15.80 24.60 11.72
CA ARG A 466 -16.26 25.07 13.03
C ARG A 466 -15.10 25.35 13.96
N ASP A 467 -15.12 26.52 14.58
CA ASP A 467 -14.23 26.83 15.69
C ASP A 467 -14.73 26.12 16.95
N LYS A 468 -13.95 25.18 17.47
CA LYS A 468 -14.32 24.33 18.60
C LYS A 468 -13.11 24.02 19.48
N ARG A 469 -13.36 23.91 20.80
CA ARG A 469 -12.32 23.69 21.81
C ARG A 469 -11.86 22.23 21.95
N TYR A 470 -11.79 21.45 20.83
CA TYR A 470 -11.23 20.10 20.89
C TYR A 470 -9.76 20.14 21.26
N TYR A 471 -9.33 19.20 22.09
CA TYR A 471 -8.00 19.18 22.68
C TYR A 471 -6.89 19.20 21.61
N GLU A 472 -7.03 18.37 20.60
CA GLU A 472 -6.05 18.15 19.54
C GLU A 472 -5.76 19.44 18.71
N VAL A 473 -6.72 20.37 18.59
CA VAL A 473 -6.53 21.63 17.86
C VAL A 473 -6.35 22.84 18.78
N ARG A 474 -6.81 22.74 20.04
CA ARG A 474 -6.68 23.81 21.02
C ARG A 474 -5.29 23.84 21.64
N GLU A 475 -4.77 22.66 22.04
CA GLU A 475 -3.52 22.58 22.80
C GLU A 475 -2.29 22.51 21.90
N THR A 476 -2.44 22.07 20.65
CA THR A 476 -1.31 21.98 19.71
C THR A 476 -0.74 23.38 19.41
N LYS A 477 0.59 23.51 19.41
CA LYS A 477 1.35 24.77 19.30
C LYS A 477 1.84 25.08 17.89
N VAL A 478 1.49 24.23 16.91
CA VAL A 478 1.67 24.45 15.47
C VAL A 478 0.30 24.50 14.80
N PRO A 479 0.18 24.95 13.53
CA PRO A 479 -1.10 24.91 12.81
C PRO A 479 -1.70 23.50 12.84
N ALA A 480 -2.92 23.36 13.34
CA ALA A 480 -3.56 22.08 13.55
C ALA A 480 -5.03 22.08 13.13
N MET A 481 -5.48 20.94 12.58
CA MET A 481 -6.86 20.71 12.22
C MET A 481 -7.33 19.29 12.54
N ILE A 482 -8.64 19.13 12.71
CA ILE A 482 -9.32 17.84 12.66
C ILE A 482 -10.20 17.83 11.40
N ILE A 483 -10.12 16.76 10.62
CA ILE A 483 -11.11 16.47 9.60
C ILE A 483 -12.01 15.34 10.08
N GLU A 484 -13.32 15.61 10.14
CA GLU A 484 -14.39 14.62 10.28
C GLU A 484 -14.90 14.35 8.87
N LEU A 485 -14.28 13.38 8.18
CA LEU A 485 -14.51 13.19 6.75
C LEU A 485 -15.97 12.90 6.43
N LEU A 486 -16.61 12.07 7.24
CA LEU A 486 -17.95 11.51 7.03
C LEU A 486 -18.44 10.85 8.32
N SER A 487 -19.64 10.23 8.30
CA SER A 487 -20.10 9.42 9.42
C SER A 487 -19.89 7.92 9.20
N HIS A 488 -19.09 7.29 10.07
CA HIS A 488 -18.91 5.83 10.09
C HIS A 488 -20.16 5.05 10.56
N GLN A 489 -21.21 5.74 10.99
CA GLN A 489 -22.51 5.16 11.35
C GLN A 489 -23.58 5.31 10.25
N ASN A 490 -23.29 6.10 9.21
CA ASN A 490 -24.26 6.36 8.14
C ASN A 490 -23.98 5.45 6.94
N PHE A 491 -24.97 4.64 6.57
CA PHE A 491 -24.79 3.67 5.48
C PHE A 491 -24.43 4.32 4.14
N GLU A 492 -25.05 5.47 3.81
CA GLU A 492 -24.73 6.20 2.59
C GLU A 492 -23.29 6.72 2.56
N ASP A 493 -22.77 7.22 3.69
CA ASP A 493 -21.36 7.59 3.78
C ASP A 493 -20.46 6.35 3.61
N MET A 494 -20.79 5.23 4.27
CA MET A 494 -19.97 4.02 4.24
C MET A 494 -19.99 3.32 2.88
N LYS A 495 -21.08 3.39 2.10
CA LYS A 495 -21.10 2.93 0.71
C LYS A 495 -20.00 3.59 -0.14
N ARG A 496 -19.67 4.85 0.14
CA ARG A 496 -18.60 5.60 -0.54
C ARG A 496 -17.25 5.35 0.09
N ALA A 497 -17.22 5.36 1.39
CA ALA A 497 -16.00 5.32 2.19
C ALA A 497 -15.25 3.97 2.14
N LEU A 498 -15.96 2.88 1.88
CA LEU A 498 -15.37 1.56 1.66
C LEU A 498 -14.85 1.35 0.22
N ASP A 499 -15.10 2.32 -0.70
CA ASP A 499 -14.54 2.29 -2.05
C ASP A 499 -13.09 2.82 -2.06
N PRO A 500 -12.08 2.00 -2.43
CA PRO A 500 -10.68 2.43 -2.50
C PRO A 500 -10.45 3.63 -3.43
N GLN A 501 -11.25 3.80 -4.49
CA GLN A 501 -11.14 4.97 -5.35
C GLN A 501 -11.55 6.26 -4.64
N PHE A 502 -12.57 6.18 -3.78
CA PHE A 502 -12.96 7.31 -2.94
C PHE A 502 -11.85 7.65 -1.95
N ARG A 503 -11.21 6.64 -1.34
CA ARG A 503 -10.09 6.83 -0.41
C ARG A 503 -8.90 7.49 -1.10
N PHE A 504 -8.53 7.04 -2.28
CA PHE A 504 -7.47 7.67 -3.08
C PHE A 504 -7.78 9.13 -3.39
N LEU A 505 -9.01 9.41 -3.85
CA LEU A 505 -9.47 10.77 -4.16
C LEU A 505 -9.39 11.69 -2.94
N VAL A 506 -9.87 11.22 -1.78
CA VAL A 506 -9.83 11.97 -0.52
C VAL A 506 -8.39 12.20 -0.06
N GLY A 507 -7.54 11.17 -0.09
CA GLY A 507 -6.13 11.29 0.26
C GLY A 507 -5.42 12.33 -0.60
N ARG A 508 -5.66 12.29 -1.94
CA ARG A 508 -5.10 13.27 -2.87
C ARG A 508 -5.63 14.70 -2.60
N ALA A 509 -6.91 14.84 -2.27
CA ALA A 509 -7.50 16.15 -1.97
C ALA A 509 -6.93 16.73 -0.65
N ILE A 510 -6.74 15.90 0.38
CA ILE A 510 -6.09 16.31 1.63
C ILE A 510 -4.66 16.75 1.37
N TYR A 511 -3.87 15.95 0.65
CA TYR A 511 -2.51 16.29 0.24
C TYR A 511 -2.45 17.64 -0.48
N LYS A 512 -3.34 17.87 -1.45
CA LYS A 512 -3.40 19.15 -2.19
C LYS A 512 -3.75 20.33 -1.29
N GLY A 513 -4.67 20.15 -0.36
CA GLY A 513 -5.02 21.17 0.63
C GLY A 513 -3.85 21.52 1.54
N ILE A 514 -3.10 20.53 2.00
CA ILE A 514 -1.90 20.70 2.81
C ILE A 514 -0.80 21.40 1.99
N LEU A 515 -0.54 20.91 0.77
CA LEU A 515 0.44 21.52 -0.12
C LEU A 515 0.13 23.01 -0.36
N ARG A 516 -1.14 23.37 -0.63
CA ARG A 516 -1.57 24.76 -0.81
C ARG A 516 -1.27 25.59 0.41
N PHE A 517 -1.66 25.13 1.60
CA PHE A 517 -1.45 25.82 2.85
C PHE A 517 0.06 26.06 3.12
N LEU A 518 0.89 25.03 2.94
CA LEU A 518 2.34 25.14 3.20
C LEU A 518 3.06 25.95 2.11
N SER A 519 2.62 25.87 0.85
CA SER A 519 3.15 26.70 -0.23
C SER A 519 2.95 28.18 0.05
N GLU A 520 1.74 28.59 0.49
CA GLU A 520 1.46 29.99 0.87
C GLU A 520 2.22 30.39 2.14
N ARG A 521 2.33 29.48 3.14
CA ARG A 521 3.03 29.78 4.41
C ARG A 521 4.53 30.03 4.22
N TYR A 522 5.15 29.36 3.24
CA TYR A 522 6.60 29.45 2.99
C TYR A 522 6.96 30.16 1.69
N ASP A 523 6.00 30.85 1.07
CA ASP A 523 6.16 31.54 -0.23
C ASP A 523 6.82 30.64 -1.29
N ARG A 524 6.25 29.44 -1.47
CA ARG A 524 6.73 28.41 -2.41
C ARG A 524 5.72 28.18 -3.53
N PRO A 525 6.18 27.72 -4.72
CA PRO A 525 5.28 27.32 -5.79
C PRO A 525 4.31 26.21 -5.35
N TYR A 526 3.10 26.22 -5.91
CA TYR A 526 2.12 25.15 -5.75
C TYR A 526 2.20 24.22 -6.96
N ILE A 527 2.93 23.10 -6.84
CA ILE A 527 3.07 22.09 -7.89
C ILE A 527 2.66 20.72 -7.33
N VAL A 528 1.62 20.15 -7.93
CA VAL A 528 1.07 18.85 -7.50
C VAL A 528 1.83 17.71 -8.16
N GLN A 529 2.14 16.64 -7.42
CA GLN A 529 2.74 15.41 -7.95
C GLN A 529 1.88 14.79 -9.05
N PRO A 530 2.47 14.12 -10.07
CA PRO A 530 1.72 13.49 -11.16
C PRO A 530 0.80 12.34 -10.70
N LEU A 531 -0.11 11.94 -11.59
CA LEU A 531 -0.82 10.66 -11.49
C LEU A 531 0.04 9.52 -12.07
N PRO A 532 -0.20 8.24 -11.67
CA PRO A 532 0.44 7.09 -12.29
C PRO A 532 0.23 7.08 -13.81
N VAL A 533 1.21 6.58 -14.55
CA VAL A 533 1.11 6.48 -16.02
C VAL A 533 0.06 5.44 -16.42
N GLU A 534 -0.43 5.56 -17.67
CA GLU A 534 -1.38 4.66 -18.27
C GLU A 534 -0.88 4.10 -19.61
N GLU A 535 -1.57 3.12 -20.17
CA GLU A 535 -1.21 2.45 -21.44
C GLU A 535 0.21 1.88 -21.43
N PHE A 536 0.65 1.35 -20.29
CA PHE A 536 1.96 0.72 -20.17
C PHE A 536 2.02 -0.57 -20.99
N ALA A 537 3.09 -0.76 -21.77
CA ALA A 537 3.30 -1.94 -22.61
C ALA A 537 4.78 -2.24 -22.80
N ILE A 538 5.11 -3.52 -22.94
CA ILE A 538 6.43 -4.03 -23.32
C ILE A 538 6.35 -4.62 -24.70
N ARG A 539 7.31 -4.30 -25.58
CA ARG A 539 7.40 -4.81 -26.95
C ARG A 539 8.81 -5.30 -27.23
N ALA A 540 8.91 -6.48 -27.88
CA ALA A 540 10.16 -7.09 -28.29
C ALA A 540 10.48 -6.75 -29.76
N ASP A 541 11.76 -6.68 -30.12
CA ASP A 541 12.23 -6.57 -31.49
C ASP A 541 12.65 -7.92 -32.11
N GLY A 542 12.67 -8.99 -31.31
CA GLY A 542 13.14 -10.32 -31.73
C GLY A 542 14.66 -10.45 -31.84
N LYS A 543 15.40 -9.51 -31.22
CA LYS A 543 16.87 -9.51 -31.19
C LYS A 543 17.40 -9.28 -29.76
N GLY A 544 16.56 -9.49 -28.77
CA GLY A 544 16.85 -9.29 -27.35
C GLY A 544 16.58 -7.88 -26.84
N TYR A 545 16.22 -6.90 -27.69
CA TYR A 545 15.83 -5.58 -27.24
C TYR A 545 14.34 -5.52 -26.91
N TYR A 546 14.03 -4.91 -25.79
CA TYR A 546 12.68 -4.69 -25.31
C TYR A 546 12.43 -3.22 -25.08
N THR A 547 11.34 -2.71 -25.64
CA THR A 547 10.92 -1.33 -25.48
C THR A 547 9.70 -1.26 -24.57
N LEU A 548 9.84 -0.56 -23.46
CA LEU A 548 8.80 -0.15 -22.55
C LEU A 548 8.22 1.18 -23.05
N SER A 549 6.91 1.30 -23.11
CA SER A 549 6.22 2.52 -23.53
C SER A 549 4.97 2.75 -22.69
N TRP A 550 4.66 3.99 -22.42
CA TRP A 550 3.50 4.39 -21.59
C TRP A 550 2.96 5.74 -22.04
N LYS A 551 1.87 6.19 -21.42
CA LYS A 551 1.34 7.55 -21.57
C LYS A 551 1.24 8.24 -20.21
N PRO A 552 1.49 9.56 -20.14
CA PRO A 552 1.15 10.33 -18.95
C PRO A 552 -0.36 10.35 -18.76
N THR A 553 -0.80 10.32 -17.51
CA THR A 553 -2.21 10.50 -17.15
C THR A 553 -2.47 11.96 -16.87
N ASP A 554 -3.43 12.55 -17.60
CA ASP A 554 -3.87 13.93 -17.34
C ASP A 554 -4.69 14.00 -16.05
N ASP A 555 -4.39 14.97 -15.18
CA ASP A 555 -5.23 15.29 -14.03
C ASP A 555 -6.13 16.49 -14.38
N PRO A 556 -7.44 16.28 -14.61
CA PRO A 556 -8.35 17.36 -15.01
C PRO A 556 -8.61 18.37 -13.87
N LEU A 557 -8.19 18.05 -12.64
CA LEU A 557 -8.33 18.90 -11.47
C LEU A 557 -7.09 19.76 -11.21
N GLU A 558 -5.90 19.32 -11.70
CA GLU A 558 -4.62 19.92 -11.34
C GLU A 558 -3.71 20.08 -12.57
N PRO A 559 -3.73 21.25 -13.23
CA PRO A 559 -2.89 21.49 -14.41
C PRO A 559 -1.39 21.42 -14.15
N THR A 560 -0.94 21.62 -12.89
CA THR A 560 0.47 21.53 -12.49
C THR A 560 0.98 20.10 -12.35
N ALA A 561 0.07 19.10 -12.29
CA ALA A 561 0.41 17.69 -12.09
C ALA A 561 0.98 16.99 -13.34
N LYS A 562 1.55 17.73 -14.29
CA LYS A 562 2.15 17.15 -15.50
C LYS A 562 3.52 16.57 -15.18
N PRO A 563 3.82 15.31 -15.58
CA PRO A 563 5.15 14.77 -15.41
C PRO A 563 6.17 15.47 -16.32
N THR A 564 7.38 15.66 -15.79
CA THR A 564 8.55 16.13 -16.52
C THR A 564 9.58 15.05 -16.75
N SER A 565 9.49 13.96 -15.98
CA SER A 565 10.34 12.78 -16.08
C SER A 565 9.63 11.51 -15.61
N TYR A 566 10.25 10.37 -15.87
CA TYR A 566 9.76 9.05 -15.47
C TYR A 566 10.94 8.23 -14.96
N ILE A 567 10.71 7.52 -13.85
CA ILE A 567 11.67 6.60 -13.25
C ILE A 567 11.21 5.19 -13.58
N VAL A 568 12.08 4.41 -14.20
CA VAL A 568 11.84 2.99 -14.51
C VAL A 568 12.42 2.16 -13.39
N TYR A 569 11.59 1.34 -12.77
CA TYR A 569 11.99 0.38 -11.76
C TYR A 569 11.98 -1.04 -12.34
N GLU A 570 12.98 -1.84 -12.00
CA GLU A 570 13.14 -3.22 -12.42
C GLU A 570 13.30 -4.16 -11.23
N ALA A 571 12.72 -5.35 -11.33
CA ALA A 571 13.03 -6.51 -10.50
C ALA A 571 13.35 -7.72 -11.39
N THR A 572 14.36 -8.51 -10.99
CA THR A 572 14.79 -9.70 -11.74
C THR A 572 14.76 -10.92 -10.81
N GLY A 573 13.83 -11.83 -11.04
CA GLY A 573 13.75 -13.13 -10.37
C GLY A 573 13.39 -13.13 -8.88
N ASP A 574 13.65 -12.04 -8.15
CA ASP A 574 13.45 -11.92 -6.70
C ASP A 574 12.30 -10.98 -6.30
N ARG A 575 11.65 -10.32 -7.28
CA ARG A 575 10.53 -9.38 -7.10
C ARG A 575 10.86 -8.10 -6.33
N TYR A 576 12.14 -7.79 -6.11
CA TYR A 576 12.55 -6.56 -5.41
C TYR A 576 12.99 -5.52 -6.41
N PHE A 577 12.25 -4.42 -6.43
CA PHE A 577 12.41 -3.37 -7.42
C PHE A 577 13.49 -2.36 -7.03
N HIS A 578 14.30 -1.97 -8.02
CA HIS A 578 15.27 -0.89 -7.91
C HIS A 578 15.21 0.01 -9.15
N PRO A 579 15.54 1.30 -9.04
CA PRO A 579 15.53 2.21 -10.19
C PRO A 579 16.68 1.88 -11.15
N VAL A 580 16.34 1.71 -12.43
CA VAL A 580 17.32 1.40 -13.48
C VAL A 580 17.51 2.50 -14.50
N ALA A 581 16.54 3.40 -14.64
CA ALA A 581 16.63 4.52 -15.57
C ALA A 581 15.75 5.70 -15.15
N VAL A 582 16.17 6.89 -15.56
CA VAL A 582 15.34 8.12 -15.54
C VAL A 582 15.27 8.64 -16.97
N THR A 583 14.08 8.91 -17.49
CA THR A 583 13.84 9.41 -18.84
C THR A 583 12.86 10.56 -18.86
N GLN A 584 12.99 11.48 -19.79
CA GLN A 584 12.04 12.57 -20.01
C GLN A 584 10.99 12.25 -21.09
N ILE A 585 11.17 11.17 -21.82
CA ILE A 585 10.20 10.69 -22.82
C ILE A 585 9.45 9.46 -22.28
N PRO A 586 8.20 9.24 -22.68
CA PRO A 586 7.39 8.13 -22.17
C PRO A 586 7.76 6.79 -22.81
N SER A 587 9.06 6.49 -22.84
CA SER A 587 9.60 5.24 -23.38
C SER A 587 11.03 5.00 -22.89
N TRP A 588 11.40 3.71 -22.79
CA TRP A 588 12.74 3.27 -22.48
C TRP A 588 12.98 1.89 -23.10
N SER A 589 14.22 1.61 -23.52
CA SER A 589 14.58 0.33 -24.13
C SER A 589 15.78 -0.29 -23.41
N THR A 590 15.76 -1.61 -23.30
CA THR A 590 16.82 -2.40 -22.66
C THR A 590 17.12 -3.66 -23.47
N LEU A 591 18.33 -4.18 -23.32
CA LEU A 591 18.77 -5.47 -23.86
C LEU A 591 18.74 -6.52 -22.74
N ILE A 592 18.04 -7.62 -22.96
CA ILE A 592 17.96 -8.73 -22.01
C ILE A 592 18.90 -9.85 -22.51
N ASN A 593 19.79 -10.32 -21.65
CA ASN A 593 20.82 -11.33 -21.98
C ASN A 593 20.90 -12.44 -20.92
N ASP A 594 19.87 -12.62 -20.10
CA ASP A 594 19.85 -13.67 -19.07
C ASP A 594 18.55 -14.49 -19.12
N ASP A 595 18.52 -15.59 -18.40
CA ASP A 595 17.38 -16.53 -18.31
C ASP A 595 16.51 -16.21 -17.09
N LYS A 596 16.11 -14.92 -16.96
CA LYS A 596 15.26 -14.47 -15.86
C LYS A 596 14.01 -13.77 -16.35
N ILE A 597 13.01 -13.72 -15.48
CA ILE A 597 11.90 -12.80 -15.65
C ILE A 597 12.36 -11.41 -15.23
N HIS A 598 12.08 -10.44 -16.07
CA HIS A 598 12.28 -9.03 -15.80
C HIS A 598 10.90 -8.38 -15.61
N ALA A 599 10.68 -7.77 -14.47
CA ALA A 599 9.45 -7.08 -14.14
C ALA A 599 9.69 -5.58 -13.98
N TYR A 600 8.76 -4.76 -14.43
CA TYR A 600 8.90 -3.31 -14.44
C TYR A 600 7.65 -2.60 -13.97
N TYR A 601 7.83 -1.49 -13.26
CA TYR A 601 6.81 -0.46 -13.11
C TYR A 601 7.42 0.94 -13.35
N ILE A 602 6.55 1.90 -13.63
CA ILE A 602 6.94 3.26 -13.96
C ILE A 602 6.40 4.22 -12.90
N VAL A 603 7.24 5.15 -12.47
CA VAL A 603 6.85 6.27 -11.61
C VAL A 603 7.03 7.56 -12.37
N ALA A 604 5.97 8.34 -12.52
CA ALA A 604 6.03 9.67 -13.09
C ALA A 604 6.50 10.69 -12.04
N ALA A 605 7.29 11.69 -12.42
CA ALA A 605 7.82 12.69 -11.52
C ALA A 605 7.76 14.09 -12.13
N ASN A 606 7.65 15.11 -11.25
CA ASN A 606 7.83 16.53 -11.55
C ASN A 606 8.42 17.24 -10.32
N ALA A 607 8.57 18.56 -10.36
CA ALA A 607 9.11 19.34 -9.24
C ALA A 607 8.23 19.29 -7.96
N GLY A 608 6.97 18.86 -8.06
CA GLY A 608 6.04 18.66 -6.93
C GLY A 608 6.09 17.28 -6.30
N GLY A 609 6.85 16.33 -6.88
CA GLY A 609 7.03 15.01 -6.34
C GLY A 609 6.81 13.86 -7.34
N ARG A 610 6.61 12.67 -6.80
CA ARG A 610 6.47 11.41 -7.53
C ARG A 610 5.04 10.87 -7.49
N SER A 611 4.61 10.20 -8.56
CA SER A 611 3.35 9.47 -8.58
C SER A 611 3.43 8.18 -7.77
N PHE A 612 2.29 7.58 -7.48
CA PHE A 612 2.23 6.14 -7.18
C PHE A 612 2.76 5.35 -8.39
N PRO A 613 3.26 4.10 -8.18
CA PRO A 613 3.72 3.26 -9.28
C PRO A 613 2.56 2.88 -10.21
N SER A 614 2.88 2.65 -11.49
CA SER A 614 1.99 2.00 -12.44
C SER A 614 1.69 0.55 -12.03
N GLU A 615 0.86 -0.13 -12.80
CA GLU A 615 0.83 -1.60 -12.77
C GLU A 615 2.20 -2.16 -13.13
N THR A 616 2.51 -3.36 -12.63
CA THR A 616 3.74 -4.09 -12.91
C THR A 616 3.55 -4.99 -14.12
N LEU A 617 4.37 -4.80 -15.13
CA LEU A 617 4.44 -5.68 -16.29
C LEU A 617 5.73 -6.48 -16.26
N ALA A 618 5.73 -7.63 -16.92
CA ALA A 618 6.87 -8.53 -16.97
C ALA A 618 7.17 -9.01 -18.38
N LEU A 619 8.38 -9.48 -18.57
CA LEU A 619 8.84 -10.14 -19.80
C LEU A 619 9.76 -11.32 -19.45
N TYR A 620 9.87 -12.26 -20.39
CA TYR A 620 10.91 -13.26 -20.40
C TYR A 620 11.46 -13.42 -21.83
N ASP A 621 12.76 -13.22 -21.99
CA ASP A 621 13.47 -13.42 -23.25
C ASP A 621 13.86 -14.89 -23.41
N ARG A 622 13.29 -15.54 -24.40
CA ARG A 622 13.70 -16.89 -24.77
C ARG A 622 14.68 -16.82 -25.94
N ALA A 623 15.97 -16.69 -25.62
CA ALA A 623 17.05 -16.73 -26.60
C ALA A 623 16.85 -15.76 -27.79
N HIS A 624 16.43 -14.52 -27.49
CA HIS A 624 16.22 -13.43 -28.44
C HIS A 624 15.20 -13.72 -29.56
N GLN A 625 14.27 -14.66 -29.29
CA GLN A 625 13.17 -14.95 -30.20
C GLN A 625 11.98 -14.00 -29.95
N MET A 626 11.20 -13.76 -30.98
CA MET A 626 9.94 -13.05 -30.81
C MET A 626 9.04 -13.81 -29.84
N PRO A 627 8.55 -13.17 -28.77
CA PRO A 627 7.68 -13.80 -27.78
C PRO A 627 6.42 -14.37 -28.43
N SER A 628 6.05 -15.59 -28.05
CA SER A 628 4.87 -16.27 -28.57
C SER A 628 3.59 -15.85 -27.82
N VAL A 629 3.72 -15.35 -26.59
CA VAL A 629 2.60 -14.99 -25.72
C VAL A 629 2.66 -13.50 -25.34
N GLU A 630 1.50 -12.83 -25.39
CA GLU A 630 1.31 -11.53 -24.75
C GLU A 630 0.37 -11.72 -23.55
N ILE A 631 0.87 -11.45 -22.31
CA ILE A 631 0.06 -11.40 -21.11
C ILE A 631 -0.61 -10.02 -21.05
N VAL A 632 -1.93 -9.99 -20.98
CA VAL A 632 -2.71 -8.74 -20.86
C VAL A 632 -3.25 -8.64 -19.44
N ASN A 633 -2.78 -7.63 -18.70
CA ASN A 633 -3.32 -7.33 -17.38
C ASN A 633 -4.68 -6.64 -17.53
N GLY A 634 -5.74 -7.44 -17.48
CA GLY A 634 -7.15 -6.98 -17.55
C GLY A 634 -7.77 -6.74 -16.18
N PHE A 635 -7.08 -7.08 -15.10
CA PHE A 635 -7.55 -6.89 -13.73
C PHE A 635 -7.16 -5.50 -13.22
N THR A 636 -8.08 -4.55 -13.35
CA THR A 636 -7.88 -3.15 -12.96
C THR A 636 -8.81 -2.71 -11.82
N ARG A 637 -9.73 -3.58 -11.40
CA ARG A 637 -10.74 -3.27 -10.41
C ARG A 637 -10.15 -3.10 -9.02
N VAL A 638 -10.52 -1.99 -8.39
CA VAL A 638 -10.52 -1.78 -6.94
C VAL A 638 -11.91 -1.28 -6.56
N ALA A 639 -12.55 -1.89 -5.58
CA ALA A 639 -13.93 -1.61 -5.22
C ALA A 639 -14.19 -1.97 -3.76
N GLY A 640 -15.10 -1.25 -3.11
CA GLY A 640 -15.63 -1.64 -1.82
C GLY A 640 -16.46 -2.92 -1.89
N PRO A 641 -16.90 -3.44 -0.72
CA PRO A 641 -17.76 -4.59 -0.66
C PRO A 641 -19.11 -4.30 -1.35
N GLU A 642 -19.71 -5.35 -1.89
CA GLU A 642 -21.06 -5.25 -2.44
C GLU A 642 -22.08 -4.95 -1.34
N TRP A 643 -23.11 -4.19 -1.66
CA TRP A 643 -24.11 -3.78 -0.70
C TRP A 643 -25.52 -3.97 -1.25
N THR A 644 -26.45 -4.25 -0.34
CA THR A 644 -27.88 -4.34 -0.61
C THR A 644 -28.58 -3.20 0.13
N ASP A 645 -29.55 -2.59 -0.51
CA ASP A 645 -30.36 -1.49 0.03
C ASP A 645 -31.82 -1.75 -0.34
N GLY A 646 -32.48 -2.59 0.42
CA GLY A 646 -33.84 -3.03 0.23
C GLY A 646 -34.72 -2.79 1.45
N GLU A 647 -36.03 -2.88 1.29
CA GLU A 647 -36.98 -2.77 2.39
C GLU A 647 -36.77 -3.94 3.38
N GLY A 648 -36.47 -3.62 4.64
CA GLY A 648 -36.23 -4.60 5.72
C GLY A 648 -34.87 -5.30 5.68
N TYR A 649 -34.00 -5.00 4.70
CA TYR A 649 -32.65 -5.56 4.61
C TYR A 649 -31.69 -4.61 3.89
N ALA A 650 -30.72 -4.08 4.58
CA ALA A 650 -29.66 -3.25 3.98
C ALA A 650 -28.32 -3.49 4.70
N GLY A 651 -27.22 -3.45 3.95
CA GLY A 651 -25.87 -3.66 4.48
C GLY A 651 -24.86 -4.11 3.43
N PHE A 652 -23.67 -4.53 3.87
CA PHE A 652 -22.57 -4.98 3.03
C PHE A 652 -22.48 -6.51 2.99
N ASP A 653 -22.32 -7.07 1.79
CA ASP A 653 -22.19 -8.51 1.58
C ASP A 653 -20.72 -8.93 1.52
N PHE A 654 -20.10 -9.06 2.68
CA PHE A 654 -18.73 -9.55 2.81
C PHE A 654 -18.55 -11.02 2.45
N THR A 655 -19.61 -11.81 2.37
CA THR A 655 -19.53 -13.23 1.99
C THR A 655 -19.67 -13.44 0.49
N GLY A 656 -20.52 -12.65 -0.16
CA GLY A 656 -20.75 -12.73 -1.60
C GLY A 656 -19.71 -11.96 -2.41
N ASN A 657 -19.39 -10.75 -1.99
CA ASN A 657 -18.35 -9.92 -2.62
C ASN A 657 -17.82 -8.88 -1.62
N PHE A 658 -16.77 -9.22 -0.93
CA PHE A 658 -16.15 -8.33 0.09
C PHE A 658 -15.37 -7.14 -0.50
N GLY A 659 -15.38 -6.99 -1.83
CA GLY A 659 -14.65 -5.95 -2.53
C GLY A 659 -13.25 -6.38 -2.98
N VAL A 660 -12.51 -5.42 -3.48
CA VAL A 660 -11.12 -5.58 -3.90
C VAL A 660 -10.33 -4.37 -3.38
N PRO A 661 -9.62 -4.49 -2.27
CA PRO A 661 -8.73 -3.45 -1.78
C PRO A 661 -7.67 -3.06 -2.82
N ASP A 662 -7.19 -1.83 -2.74
CA ASP A 662 -6.01 -1.40 -3.47
C ASP A 662 -4.77 -1.96 -2.77
N ARG A 663 -4.04 -2.84 -3.44
CA ARG A 663 -2.91 -3.60 -2.91
C ARG A 663 -3.27 -4.42 -1.68
N ARG A 664 -3.18 -3.84 -0.48
CA ARG A 664 -3.41 -4.50 0.79
C ARG A 664 -4.21 -3.60 1.72
N ASP A 665 -5.02 -4.20 2.58
CA ASP A 665 -5.88 -3.47 3.51
C ASP A 665 -6.00 -4.20 4.85
N VAL A 666 -5.95 -3.45 5.94
CA VAL A 666 -6.05 -3.95 7.33
C VAL A 666 -7.29 -3.44 8.05
N HIS A 667 -8.17 -2.69 7.38
CA HIS A 667 -9.32 -2.08 8.04
C HIS A 667 -10.46 -3.06 8.34
N TYR A 668 -10.55 -4.18 7.61
CA TYR A 668 -11.56 -5.20 7.84
C TYR A 668 -11.28 -5.93 9.16
N ILE A 669 -12.23 -5.87 10.08
CA ILE A 669 -12.09 -6.47 11.41
C ILE A 669 -12.92 -7.73 11.62
N GLY A 670 -13.92 -7.98 10.78
CA GLY A 670 -14.77 -9.16 10.87
C GLY A 670 -16.15 -9.01 10.26
N GLN A 671 -16.95 -10.06 10.35
CA GLN A 671 -18.30 -10.11 9.78
C GLN A 671 -19.27 -9.23 10.52
N GLN A 672 -20.13 -8.55 9.78
CA GLN A 672 -21.34 -7.93 10.28
C GLN A 672 -22.50 -8.92 10.12
N TRP A 673 -23.26 -9.16 11.17
CA TRP A 673 -24.38 -10.13 11.16
C TRP A 673 -25.76 -9.50 11.28
N ASP A 674 -25.86 -8.24 11.63
CA ASP A 674 -27.08 -7.48 11.71
C ASP A 674 -27.09 -6.39 10.65
N PHE A 675 -27.89 -6.60 9.61
CA PHE A 675 -28.04 -5.68 8.47
C PHE A 675 -29.35 -4.89 8.51
N ASP A 676 -30.16 -5.02 9.60
CA ASP A 676 -31.40 -4.27 9.73
C ASP A 676 -31.10 -2.79 10.06
N PRO A 677 -31.50 -1.83 9.19
CA PRO A 677 -31.29 -0.42 9.45
C PRO A 677 -32.08 0.10 10.67
N ALA A 678 -33.10 -0.64 11.15
CA ALA A 678 -33.85 -0.33 12.35
C ALA A 678 -33.17 -0.84 13.63
N SER A 679 -32.17 -1.69 13.55
CA SER A 679 -31.41 -2.19 14.70
C SER A 679 -30.74 -1.04 15.43
N LYS A 680 -30.62 -1.18 16.75
CA LYS A 680 -30.00 -0.17 17.59
C LYS A 680 -28.54 -0.46 17.82
N LEU A 681 -27.71 0.53 17.55
CA LEU A 681 -26.31 0.54 17.97
C LEU A 681 -26.21 0.57 19.49
N GLY A 682 -25.05 0.27 20.03
CA GLY A 682 -24.72 0.54 21.42
C GLY A 682 -25.10 1.98 21.80
N GLY A 683 -25.85 2.19 22.89
CA GLY A 683 -26.35 3.48 23.28
C GLY A 683 -27.73 3.86 22.71
N GLY A 684 -28.43 2.96 22.05
CA GLY A 684 -29.84 3.11 21.65
C GLY A 684 -30.11 3.96 20.42
N LYS A 685 -29.06 4.35 19.65
CA LYS A 685 -29.20 5.05 18.37
C LYS A 685 -29.58 4.07 17.26
N MET A 686 -30.39 4.53 16.30
CA MET A 686 -30.74 3.75 15.14
C MET A 686 -29.49 3.56 14.23
N GLY A 687 -29.40 2.41 13.59
CA GLY A 687 -28.34 2.05 12.66
C GLY A 687 -28.24 0.54 12.51
N PHE A 688 -27.21 0.09 11.81
CA PHE A 688 -26.91 -1.35 11.64
C PHE A 688 -26.24 -1.90 12.91
N GLY A 689 -26.40 -3.19 13.20
CA GLY A 689 -25.81 -3.82 14.38
C GLY A 689 -24.28 -3.94 14.32
N GLU A 690 -23.71 -4.51 15.39
CA GLU A 690 -22.27 -4.64 15.52
C GLU A 690 -21.66 -5.68 14.59
N SER A 691 -20.44 -5.42 14.13
CA SER A 691 -19.56 -6.42 13.50
C SER A 691 -18.78 -7.20 14.55
N SER A 692 -18.25 -8.38 14.18
CA SER A 692 -17.19 -9.02 14.94
C SER A 692 -15.86 -8.25 14.78
N ASP A 693 -14.86 -8.59 15.61
CA ASP A 693 -13.48 -8.11 15.44
C ASP A 693 -12.46 -9.27 15.48
N THR A 694 -12.91 -10.46 15.09
CA THR A 694 -12.08 -11.68 15.05
C THR A 694 -10.99 -11.64 13.98
N GLU A 695 -11.12 -10.76 12.98
CA GLU A 695 -10.20 -10.61 11.87
C GLU A 695 -9.31 -9.35 11.98
N ALA A 696 -9.38 -8.61 13.08
CA ALA A 696 -8.72 -7.32 13.28
C ALA A 696 -7.18 -7.31 13.15
N THR A 697 -6.54 -8.47 13.13
CA THR A 697 -5.08 -8.61 12.97
C THR A 697 -4.67 -9.10 11.58
N ARG A 698 -5.63 -9.26 10.68
CA ARG A 698 -5.37 -9.84 9.35
C ARG A 698 -5.33 -8.78 8.28
N GLU A 699 -4.41 -8.95 7.35
CA GLU A 699 -4.29 -8.15 6.15
C GLU A 699 -5.00 -8.86 4.98
N ILE A 700 -5.83 -8.12 4.25
CA ILE A 700 -6.48 -8.62 3.03
C ILE A 700 -5.65 -8.14 1.84
N THR A 701 -5.21 -9.08 1.01
CA THR A 701 -4.56 -8.79 -0.27
C THR A 701 -5.63 -8.63 -1.34
N GLY A 702 -5.69 -7.44 -1.94
CA GLY A 702 -6.59 -7.10 -3.03
C GLY A 702 -5.92 -7.14 -4.40
N ASN A 703 -6.05 -6.06 -5.18
CA ASN A 703 -5.35 -5.93 -6.46
C ASN A 703 -3.93 -5.41 -6.24
N THR A 704 -2.93 -6.30 -6.35
CA THR A 704 -1.50 -5.97 -6.21
C THR A 704 -0.87 -5.49 -7.52
N TYR A 705 -1.61 -5.58 -8.64
CA TYR A 705 -1.21 -5.13 -9.99
C TYR A 705 0.03 -5.82 -10.58
N ASP A 706 0.49 -6.93 -10.04
CA ASP A 706 1.72 -7.65 -10.43
C ASP A 706 1.46 -9.07 -10.98
N TYR A 707 0.23 -9.40 -11.27
CA TYR A 707 -0.20 -10.72 -11.77
C TYR A 707 0.52 -11.20 -13.04
N PRO A 708 1.00 -10.32 -13.96
CA PRO A 708 1.83 -10.74 -15.08
C PRO A 708 3.12 -11.48 -14.69
N ILE A 709 3.66 -11.24 -13.49
CA ILE A 709 4.80 -12.01 -12.98
C ILE A 709 4.39 -13.46 -12.71
N ILE A 710 3.23 -13.66 -12.06
CA ILE A 710 2.73 -14.98 -11.66
C ILE A 710 2.48 -15.87 -12.88
N HIS A 711 1.81 -15.33 -13.91
CA HIS A 711 1.57 -16.03 -15.17
C HIS A 711 2.89 -16.24 -15.95
N GLY A 712 3.76 -15.24 -15.91
CA GLY A 712 5.07 -15.27 -16.53
C GLY A 712 6.00 -16.36 -15.99
N GLU A 713 5.99 -16.61 -14.67
CA GLU A 713 6.74 -17.72 -14.05
C GLU A 713 6.31 -19.08 -14.62
N ALA A 714 5.00 -19.28 -14.79
CA ALA A 714 4.46 -20.49 -15.40
C ALA A 714 4.88 -20.61 -16.88
N LEU A 715 4.85 -19.52 -17.65
CA LEU A 715 5.28 -19.50 -19.04
C LEU A 715 6.78 -19.77 -19.18
N ARG A 716 7.63 -19.16 -18.36
CA ARG A 716 9.07 -19.40 -18.35
C ARG A 716 9.36 -20.88 -18.03
N LYS A 717 8.70 -21.45 -17.02
CA LYS A 717 8.82 -22.88 -16.68
C LYS A 717 8.39 -23.80 -17.83
N ALA A 718 7.39 -23.37 -18.61
CA ALA A 718 6.96 -24.05 -19.83
C ALA A 718 7.86 -23.76 -21.06
N GLY A 719 8.97 -23.02 -20.90
CA GLY A 719 9.91 -22.67 -21.96
C GLY A 719 9.35 -21.69 -22.99
N ARG A 720 8.47 -20.76 -22.57
CA ARG A 720 7.79 -19.79 -23.44
C ARG A 720 8.29 -18.37 -23.22
N GLY A 721 8.77 -17.71 -24.28
CA GLY A 721 9.00 -16.27 -24.26
C GLY A 721 7.69 -15.50 -24.22
N PHE A 722 7.62 -14.43 -23.41
CA PHE A 722 6.44 -13.58 -23.31
C PHE A 722 6.80 -12.09 -23.12
N VAL A 723 5.85 -11.23 -23.48
CA VAL A 723 5.77 -9.82 -23.09
C VAL A 723 4.45 -9.57 -22.42
N SER A 724 4.30 -8.43 -21.80
CA SER A 724 3.03 -8.05 -21.19
C SER A 724 2.60 -6.62 -21.52
N SER A 725 1.31 -6.34 -21.35
CA SER A 725 0.72 -5.03 -21.55
C SER A 725 -0.48 -4.80 -20.63
N SER A 726 -0.74 -3.52 -20.35
CA SER A 726 -1.99 -3.10 -19.72
C SER A 726 -3.17 -3.34 -20.66
N LEU A 727 -4.37 -3.50 -20.10
CA LEU A 727 -5.60 -3.65 -20.90
C LEU A 727 -5.77 -2.52 -21.91
N LYS A 728 -5.54 -1.28 -21.50
CA LYS A 728 -5.73 -0.10 -22.34
C LYS A 728 -4.72 -0.07 -23.50
N ALA A 729 -3.46 -0.44 -23.23
CA ALA A 729 -2.42 -0.56 -24.24
C ALA A 729 -2.73 -1.67 -25.24
N PHE A 730 -3.19 -2.84 -24.78
CA PHE A 730 -3.62 -3.95 -25.66
C PHE A 730 -4.78 -3.56 -26.54
N VAL A 731 -5.81 -2.91 -26.01
CA VAL A 731 -6.99 -2.45 -26.77
C VAL A 731 -6.61 -1.47 -27.88
N ASN A 732 -5.66 -0.57 -27.61
CA ASN A 732 -5.18 0.43 -28.57
C ASN A 732 -4.11 -0.10 -29.52
N SER A 733 -3.59 -1.31 -29.27
CA SER A 733 -2.54 -1.96 -30.06
C SER A 733 -3.12 -2.68 -31.28
N ARG A 734 -2.24 -2.91 -32.29
CA ARG A 734 -2.50 -3.76 -33.45
C ARG A 734 -1.65 -5.04 -33.46
N THR A 735 -0.94 -5.33 -32.34
CA THR A 735 -0.12 -6.54 -32.24
C THR A 735 -0.95 -7.81 -32.42
N THR A 736 -0.37 -8.84 -32.99
CA THR A 736 -1.01 -10.14 -33.22
C THR A 736 -0.09 -11.26 -32.70
N PRO A 737 0.10 -11.38 -31.37
CA PRO A 737 0.85 -12.48 -30.80
C PRO A 737 0.19 -13.82 -31.16
N LYS A 738 0.95 -14.93 -31.05
CA LYS A 738 0.39 -16.27 -31.31
C LYS A 738 -0.69 -16.61 -30.29
N ALA A 739 -0.49 -16.27 -29.00
CA ALA A 739 -1.48 -16.39 -27.95
C ALA A 739 -1.56 -15.13 -27.09
N VAL A 740 -2.75 -14.82 -26.58
CA VAL A 740 -3.01 -13.82 -25.56
C VAL A 740 -3.45 -14.54 -24.30
N ASP A 741 -2.80 -14.24 -23.19
CA ASP A 741 -3.19 -14.63 -21.84
C ASP A 741 -3.84 -13.41 -21.17
N LEU A 742 -5.17 -13.41 -21.11
CA LEU A 742 -5.97 -12.30 -20.58
C LEU A 742 -6.35 -12.57 -19.12
N ILE A 743 -5.69 -11.88 -18.23
CA ILE A 743 -5.94 -11.93 -16.78
C ILE A 743 -7.09 -10.98 -16.46
N LEU A 744 -8.23 -11.51 -16.05
CA LEU A 744 -9.34 -10.71 -15.55
C LEU A 744 -9.49 -10.81 -14.02
N GLY A 745 -8.89 -11.79 -13.36
CA GLY A 745 -8.86 -11.92 -11.91
C GLY A 745 -10.22 -11.69 -11.26
N LEU A 746 -10.32 -10.67 -10.41
CA LEU A 746 -11.57 -10.23 -9.79
C LEU A 746 -12.24 -9.06 -10.54
N GLN A 747 -11.96 -8.90 -11.82
CA GLN A 747 -12.61 -7.87 -12.65
C GLN A 747 -14.12 -8.12 -12.73
N LYS A 748 -14.89 -7.19 -12.18
CA LYS A 748 -16.34 -7.20 -12.14
C LYS A 748 -16.86 -5.83 -12.55
N THR A 749 -17.96 -5.79 -13.29
CA THR A 749 -18.68 -4.56 -13.56
C THR A 749 -19.20 -3.98 -12.23
N THR A 750 -18.70 -2.81 -11.84
CA THR A 750 -19.07 -2.14 -10.58
C THR A 750 -19.75 -0.81 -10.84
N ARG A 751 -20.52 -0.34 -9.86
CA ARG A 751 -21.12 1.00 -9.83
C ARG A 751 -20.65 1.71 -8.56
N LYS A 752 -20.42 3.02 -8.66
CA LYS A 752 -20.19 3.85 -7.47
C LYS A 752 -21.51 4.15 -6.78
N ALA A 753 -21.50 4.27 -5.46
CA ALA A 753 -22.65 4.77 -4.73
C ALA A 753 -23.10 6.13 -5.27
N GLY A 754 -24.40 6.32 -5.43
CA GLY A 754 -24.99 7.53 -6.01
C GLY A 754 -24.82 7.70 -7.54
N SER A 755 -24.16 6.76 -8.24
CA SER A 755 -23.91 6.84 -9.67
C SER A 755 -24.55 5.67 -10.45
N ARG A 756 -25.08 5.98 -11.65
CA ARG A 756 -25.50 4.96 -12.62
C ARG A 756 -24.39 4.53 -13.58
N LYS A 757 -23.22 5.17 -13.52
CA LYS A 757 -22.09 4.80 -14.38
C LYS A 757 -21.52 3.45 -13.93
N ARG A 758 -21.19 2.62 -14.92
CA ARG A 758 -20.43 1.39 -14.69
C ARG A 758 -18.95 1.69 -14.71
N PHE A 759 -18.24 1.06 -13.78
CA PHE A 759 -16.79 1.12 -13.66
C PHE A 759 -16.23 -0.30 -13.74
N PHE A 760 -15.00 -0.44 -14.15
CA PHE A 760 -14.28 -1.73 -14.19
C PHE A 760 -15.04 -2.85 -14.92
N GLN A 761 -15.73 -2.52 -16.01
CA GLN A 761 -16.47 -3.53 -16.79
C GLN A 761 -15.59 -4.76 -17.05
N THR A 762 -16.16 -5.95 -16.87
CA THR A 762 -15.46 -7.22 -17.09
C THR A 762 -15.05 -7.35 -18.55
N LEU A 763 -15.98 -7.12 -19.45
CA LEU A 763 -15.79 -7.21 -20.91
C LEU A 763 -16.24 -5.90 -21.61
N PRO A 764 -15.48 -4.80 -21.44
CA PRO A 764 -15.87 -3.51 -22.01
C PRO A 764 -15.88 -3.54 -23.55
N GLY A 765 -16.73 -2.72 -24.16
CA GLY A 765 -16.93 -2.69 -25.61
C GLY A 765 -15.64 -2.58 -26.44
N PRO A 766 -14.68 -1.72 -26.10
CA PRO A 766 -13.38 -1.67 -26.79
C PRO A 766 -12.62 -3.00 -26.75
N LEU A 767 -12.57 -3.68 -25.59
CA LEU A 767 -11.94 -5.00 -25.44
C LEU A 767 -12.66 -6.04 -26.32
N ARG A 768 -14.00 -6.09 -26.30
CA ARG A 768 -14.77 -7.01 -27.14
C ARG A 768 -14.44 -6.82 -28.62
N ARG A 769 -14.39 -5.58 -29.11
CA ARG A 769 -14.00 -5.27 -30.51
C ARG A 769 -12.58 -5.74 -30.81
N ARG A 770 -11.63 -5.49 -29.91
CA ARG A 770 -10.23 -5.90 -30.08
C ARG A 770 -10.07 -7.41 -30.13
N LEU A 771 -10.71 -8.15 -29.22
CA LEU A 771 -10.69 -9.62 -29.16
C LEU A 771 -11.38 -10.23 -30.38
N THR A 772 -12.50 -9.67 -30.82
CA THR A 772 -13.18 -10.10 -32.07
C THR A 772 -12.25 -9.97 -33.28
N ALA A 773 -11.59 -8.83 -33.44
CA ALA A 773 -10.64 -8.62 -34.53
C ALA A 773 -9.43 -9.60 -34.43
N TYR A 774 -8.91 -9.82 -33.23
CA TYR A 774 -7.80 -10.74 -32.99
C TYR A 774 -8.17 -12.20 -33.33
N ARG A 775 -9.35 -12.66 -32.91
CA ARG A 775 -9.88 -14.00 -33.21
C ARG A 775 -10.15 -14.22 -34.70
N ARG A 776 -10.66 -13.23 -35.41
CA ARG A 776 -10.84 -13.28 -36.87
C ARG A 776 -9.52 -13.47 -37.61
N ASN A 777 -8.44 -12.97 -37.09
CA ASN A 777 -7.07 -13.12 -37.64
C ASN A 777 -6.36 -14.41 -37.15
N GLY A 778 -7.09 -15.34 -36.55
CA GLY A 778 -6.55 -16.62 -36.08
C GLY A 778 -5.92 -16.62 -34.70
N GLY A 779 -6.07 -15.52 -33.93
CA GLY A 779 -5.55 -15.39 -32.58
C GLY A 779 -6.19 -16.38 -31.60
N THR A 780 -5.38 -16.90 -30.65
CA THR A 780 -5.77 -17.84 -29.61
C THR A 780 -5.79 -17.16 -28.24
N LEU A 781 -6.67 -17.62 -27.34
CA LEU A 781 -6.91 -16.95 -26.06
C LEU A 781 -6.89 -17.93 -24.89
N LEU A 782 -6.18 -17.57 -23.82
CA LEU A 782 -6.45 -18.00 -22.46
C LEU A 782 -7.13 -16.84 -21.74
N VAL A 783 -8.31 -17.05 -21.16
CA VAL A 783 -9.06 -16.02 -20.42
C VAL A 783 -9.40 -16.59 -19.05
N SER A 784 -9.07 -15.88 -17.99
CA SER A 784 -9.33 -16.30 -16.61
C SER A 784 -9.95 -15.16 -15.77
N GLY A 785 -10.91 -15.49 -14.91
CA GLY A 785 -11.49 -14.54 -13.95
C GLY A 785 -12.78 -15.02 -13.32
N SER A 786 -13.06 -14.50 -12.13
CA SER A 786 -14.20 -14.91 -11.30
C SER A 786 -15.56 -14.46 -11.84
N TYR A 787 -15.67 -13.30 -12.49
CA TYR A 787 -16.96 -12.65 -12.77
C TYR A 787 -17.30 -12.60 -14.26
N LEU A 788 -16.90 -13.63 -15.01
CA LEU A 788 -17.11 -13.70 -16.45
C LEU A 788 -18.59 -13.70 -16.86
N SER A 789 -19.46 -14.26 -16.02
CA SER A 789 -20.89 -14.34 -16.27
C SER A 789 -21.70 -13.20 -15.66
N SER A 790 -21.15 -12.47 -14.70
CA SER A 790 -21.87 -11.43 -13.94
C SER A 790 -22.38 -10.30 -14.85
N GLU A 791 -21.56 -9.87 -15.81
CA GLU A 791 -21.97 -8.82 -16.75
C GLU A 791 -23.15 -9.24 -17.63
N ILE A 792 -23.29 -10.53 -17.92
CA ILE A 792 -24.42 -11.09 -18.67
C ILE A 792 -25.71 -11.00 -17.86
N HIS A 793 -25.65 -11.17 -16.56
CA HIS A 793 -26.82 -11.17 -15.68
C HIS A 793 -27.20 -9.79 -15.13
N GLU A 794 -26.21 -8.96 -14.84
CA GLU A 794 -26.39 -7.66 -14.18
C GLU A 794 -26.55 -6.48 -15.14
N ALA A 795 -26.31 -6.69 -16.44
CA ALA A 795 -26.45 -5.63 -17.45
C ALA A 795 -27.92 -5.30 -17.76
N ASP A 796 -28.14 -4.06 -18.23
CA ASP A 796 -29.42 -3.74 -18.91
C ASP A 796 -29.58 -4.63 -20.13
N SER A 797 -30.84 -4.81 -20.60
CA SER A 797 -31.18 -5.78 -21.66
C SER A 797 -30.34 -5.64 -22.94
N LEU A 798 -30.10 -4.41 -23.41
CA LEU A 798 -29.34 -4.17 -24.64
C LEU A 798 -27.86 -4.52 -24.50
N THR A 799 -27.26 -4.22 -23.33
CA THR A 799 -25.86 -4.56 -23.05
C THR A 799 -25.72 -6.05 -22.78
N ARG A 800 -26.69 -6.66 -22.10
CA ARG A 800 -26.76 -8.09 -21.80
C ARG A 800 -26.66 -8.94 -23.05
N ASP A 801 -27.55 -8.71 -24.01
CA ASP A 801 -27.58 -9.48 -25.25
C ASP A 801 -26.26 -9.34 -26.03
N SER A 802 -25.70 -8.14 -26.08
CA SER A 802 -24.40 -7.88 -26.73
C SER A 802 -23.24 -8.58 -26.06
N VAL A 803 -23.20 -8.67 -24.71
CA VAL A 803 -22.17 -9.38 -23.96
C VAL A 803 -22.36 -10.88 -24.05
N ALA A 804 -23.60 -11.37 -23.92
CA ALA A 804 -23.94 -12.78 -24.05
C ALA A 804 -23.58 -13.34 -25.43
N MET A 805 -23.93 -12.61 -26.51
CA MET A 805 -23.53 -12.98 -27.86
C MET A 805 -22.01 -12.99 -28.03
N PHE A 806 -21.31 -12.01 -27.51
CA PHE A 806 -19.83 -11.99 -27.55
C PHE A 806 -19.22 -13.17 -26.80
N ALA A 807 -19.70 -13.44 -25.59
CA ALA A 807 -19.23 -14.56 -24.77
C ALA A 807 -19.44 -15.90 -25.49
N ALA A 808 -20.65 -16.12 -26.02
CA ALA A 808 -20.99 -17.37 -26.72
C ALA A 808 -20.30 -17.48 -28.08
N ASP A 809 -20.25 -16.43 -28.86
CA ASP A 809 -19.79 -16.49 -30.26
C ASP A 809 -18.26 -16.34 -30.37
N ILE A 810 -17.64 -15.42 -29.64
CA ILE A 810 -16.22 -15.13 -29.75
C ILE A 810 -15.36 -15.92 -28.75
N LEU A 811 -15.83 -16.05 -27.51
CA LEU A 811 -15.11 -16.78 -26.46
C LEU A 811 -15.58 -18.24 -26.31
N GLY A 812 -16.80 -18.56 -26.77
CA GLY A 812 -17.35 -19.90 -26.80
C GLY A 812 -17.92 -20.41 -25.49
N TYR A 813 -18.24 -19.53 -24.53
CA TYR A 813 -18.84 -19.92 -23.26
C TYR A 813 -20.22 -19.28 -23.04
N ALA A 814 -21.03 -19.96 -22.24
CA ALA A 814 -22.27 -19.46 -21.67
C ALA A 814 -22.25 -19.65 -20.14
N PRO A 815 -23.02 -18.84 -19.39
CA PRO A 815 -23.23 -19.11 -17.96
C PRO A 815 -23.83 -20.51 -17.76
N PHE A 816 -23.36 -21.24 -16.76
CA PHE A 816 -23.96 -22.49 -16.38
C PHE A 816 -25.19 -22.23 -15.51
N ILE A 817 -26.38 -22.63 -15.98
CA ILE A 817 -27.65 -22.37 -15.31
C ILE A 817 -28.08 -23.65 -14.58
N VAL A 818 -28.37 -23.54 -13.29
CA VAL A 818 -28.94 -24.61 -12.46
C VAL A 818 -30.43 -24.30 -12.24
N ASN A 819 -31.31 -25.02 -12.90
CA ASN A 819 -32.78 -24.89 -12.85
C ASN A 819 -33.37 -23.64 -13.51
N ASP A 820 -34.47 -23.81 -14.24
CA ASP A 820 -35.17 -22.85 -15.10
C ASP A 820 -35.77 -21.60 -14.42
N THR A 821 -35.56 -21.42 -13.13
CA THR A 821 -36.13 -20.31 -12.36
C THR A 821 -35.07 -19.35 -11.85
N LEU A 822 -34.70 -18.36 -12.66
CA LEU A 822 -33.74 -17.27 -12.43
C LEU A 822 -32.27 -17.71 -12.55
N PRO A 823 -31.47 -16.99 -13.30
CA PRO A 823 -30.07 -17.30 -13.54
C PRO A 823 -29.24 -16.96 -12.31
N LYS A 824 -29.27 -17.83 -11.30
CA LYS A 824 -28.21 -17.81 -10.27
C LYS A 824 -27.00 -18.50 -10.89
N VAL A 825 -26.00 -17.73 -11.22
CA VAL A 825 -24.69 -18.28 -11.57
C VAL A 825 -24.21 -19.05 -10.35
N PRO A 826 -23.98 -20.37 -10.42
CA PRO A 826 -23.49 -21.11 -9.27
C PRO A 826 -22.15 -20.53 -8.83
N VAL A 827 -22.05 -20.18 -7.57
CA VAL A 827 -20.81 -19.79 -6.93
C VAL A 827 -20.12 -21.05 -6.43
N ALA A 828 -18.93 -21.31 -6.95
CA ALA A 828 -18.14 -22.43 -6.49
C ALA A 828 -17.24 -21.99 -5.34
N THR A 829 -17.29 -22.73 -4.27
CA THR A 829 -16.52 -22.45 -3.03
C THR A 829 -15.45 -23.50 -2.76
N ARG A 830 -15.16 -24.41 -3.70
CA ARG A 830 -14.31 -25.57 -3.49
C ARG A 830 -13.34 -25.83 -4.63
N ASP A 831 -12.46 -26.75 -4.39
CA ASP A 831 -11.47 -27.29 -5.32
C ASP A 831 -12.07 -27.71 -6.65
N PHE A 832 -11.30 -27.69 -7.72
CA PHE A 832 -11.71 -28.21 -9.01
C PHE A 832 -10.84 -29.40 -9.45
N GLN A 833 -11.39 -30.23 -10.32
CA GLN A 833 -10.71 -31.39 -10.91
C GLN A 833 -10.74 -31.29 -12.43
N LEU A 834 -9.68 -31.79 -13.08
CA LEU A 834 -9.71 -31.96 -14.52
C LEU A 834 -10.81 -32.94 -14.93
N ALA A 835 -11.62 -32.58 -15.91
CA ALA A 835 -12.69 -33.43 -16.44
C ALA A 835 -12.11 -34.65 -17.15
N GLY A 836 -12.79 -35.80 -17.04
CA GLY A 836 -12.47 -36.98 -17.83
C GLY A 836 -12.51 -36.67 -19.31
N GLY A 837 -11.48 -37.06 -20.07
CA GLY A 837 -11.34 -36.72 -21.48
C GLY A 837 -10.78 -35.35 -21.79
N SER A 838 -10.34 -34.59 -20.76
CA SER A 838 -9.66 -33.31 -20.94
C SER A 838 -8.45 -33.45 -21.88
N PRO A 839 -8.23 -32.51 -22.81
CA PRO A 839 -7.01 -32.48 -23.65
C PRO A 839 -5.76 -32.10 -22.84
N MET A 840 -5.94 -31.66 -21.59
CA MET A 840 -4.86 -31.32 -20.67
C MET A 840 -4.46 -32.56 -19.86
N LYS A 841 -3.16 -32.76 -19.71
CA LYS A 841 -2.61 -33.86 -18.90
C LYS A 841 -2.20 -33.32 -17.54
N GLY A 842 -2.46 -34.10 -16.47
CA GLY A 842 -1.83 -33.82 -15.19
C GLY A 842 -2.71 -33.41 -14.06
N THR A 843 -2.49 -32.42 -13.32
CA THR A 843 -2.82 -32.20 -11.92
C THR A 843 -4.30 -32.39 -11.56
N PRO A 844 -4.61 -33.33 -10.65
CA PRO A 844 -6.00 -33.76 -10.45
C PRO A 844 -6.87 -32.82 -9.63
N VAL A 845 -6.30 -32.01 -8.74
CA VAL A 845 -7.08 -31.16 -7.83
C VAL A 845 -6.43 -29.81 -7.65
N VAL A 846 -7.19 -28.76 -7.85
CA VAL A 846 -6.78 -27.37 -7.63
C VAL A 846 -7.82 -26.69 -6.74
N LYS A 847 -7.36 -25.94 -5.77
CA LYS A 847 -8.20 -25.27 -4.75
C LYS A 847 -8.36 -23.79 -5.00
N PRO A 848 -9.35 -23.31 -5.74
CA PRO A 848 -9.76 -21.92 -5.65
C PRO A 848 -10.69 -21.76 -4.46
N THR A 849 -10.21 -21.20 -3.37
CA THR A 849 -11.03 -20.85 -2.22
C THR A 849 -11.56 -19.41 -2.35
N THR A 850 -12.73 -19.14 -1.80
CA THR A 850 -13.30 -17.79 -1.77
C THR A 850 -12.43 -16.81 -0.97
N LEU A 851 -11.74 -17.33 0.05
CA LEU A 851 -10.71 -16.66 0.83
C LEU A 851 -9.66 -17.69 1.20
N ALA A 852 -8.46 -17.58 0.65
CA ALA A 852 -7.32 -18.40 1.04
C ALA A 852 -6.47 -17.64 2.06
N SER A 853 -6.11 -18.32 3.17
CA SER A 853 -5.11 -17.80 4.09
C SER A 853 -3.73 -18.12 3.54
N LEU A 854 -2.92 -17.09 3.29
CA LEU A 854 -1.52 -17.27 2.95
C LEU A 854 -0.71 -17.72 4.19
N SER A 855 0.49 -18.25 3.96
CA SER A 855 1.38 -18.70 5.03
C SER A 855 1.76 -17.64 6.06
N ASN A 856 1.63 -16.35 5.70
CA ASN A 856 1.86 -15.20 6.58
C ASN A 856 0.58 -14.72 7.31
N GLY A 857 -0.55 -15.44 7.17
CA GLY A 857 -1.83 -15.05 7.77
C GLY A 857 -2.65 -14.05 6.96
N ASN A 858 -2.15 -13.57 5.82
CA ASN A 858 -2.89 -12.68 4.94
C ASN A 858 -3.94 -13.44 4.12
N TRP A 859 -4.97 -12.72 3.70
CA TRP A 859 -6.07 -13.29 2.95
C TRP A 859 -5.98 -12.90 1.47
N VAL A 860 -6.07 -13.90 0.59
CA VAL A 860 -6.23 -13.71 -0.85
C VAL A 860 -7.60 -14.17 -1.25
N GLY A 861 -8.37 -13.30 -1.90
CA GLY A 861 -9.71 -13.62 -2.37
C GLY A 861 -9.71 -14.13 -3.81
N ALA A 862 -10.31 -15.30 -4.02
CA ALA A 862 -10.72 -15.74 -5.37
C ALA A 862 -12.06 -15.09 -5.80
N GLY A 863 -12.67 -14.28 -4.95
CA GLY A 863 -14.00 -13.73 -5.15
C GLY A 863 -15.06 -14.83 -5.22
N ASN A 864 -16.01 -14.67 -6.14
CA ASN A 864 -17.04 -15.67 -6.42
C ASN A 864 -16.71 -16.37 -7.75
N PRO A 865 -15.90 -17.45 -7.78
CA PRO A 865 -15.64 -18.21 -8.98
C PRO A 865 -16.96 -18.71 -9.57
N GLN A 866 -17.11 -18.60 -10.89
CA GLN A 866 -18.38 -18.88 -11.56
C GLN A 866 -18.29 -20.14 -12.41
N ALA A 867 -19.38 -20.89 -12.44
CA ALA A 867 -19.53 -22.00 -13.38
C ALA A 867 -19.82 -21.46 -14.78
N ILE A 868 -19.08 -21.97 -15.76
CA ILE A 868 -19.21 -21.63 -17.16
C ILE A 868 -19.32 -22.91 -18.00
N ALA A 869 -20.24 -22.95 -18.94
CA ALA A 869 -20.42 -24.08 -19.84
C ALA A 869 -19.98 -23.74 -21.26
N PRO A 870 -19.64 -24.73 -22.10
CA PRO A 870 -19.53 -24.47 -23.54
C PRO A 870 -20.83 -23.90 -24.09
N ALA A 871 -20.73 -22.92 -24.98
CA ALA A 871 -21.88 -22.30 -25.64
C ALA A 871 -22.54 -23.22 -26.66
N ASP A 872 -21.81 -24.21 -27.15
CA ASP A 872 -22.27 -25.22 -28.15
C ASP A 872 -21.46 -26.53 -28.01
N ASP A 873 -21.77 -27.53 -28.81
CA ASP A 873 -21.20 -28.89 -28.82
C ASP A 873 -19.73 -28.97 -29.24
N ARG A 874 -19.10 -27.88 -29.66
CA ARG A 874 -17.69 -27.79 -30.05
C ARG A 874 -16.77 -27.41 -28.86
N GLY A 875 -17.36 -27.05 -27.72
CA GLY A 875 -16.62 -26.78 -26.51
C GLY A 875 -16.53 -28.02 -25.61
N LEU A 876 -15.38 -28.20 -25.01
CA LEU A 876 -15.12 -29.26 -24.05
C LEU A 876 -14.99 -28.71 -22.64
N ILE A 877 -15.62 -29.36 -21.66
CA ILE A 877 -15.36 -29.07 -20.24
C ILE A 877 -14.03 -29.70 -19.90
N ILE A 878 -13.04 -28.90 -19.53
CA ILE A 878 -11.70 -29.37 -19.16
C ILE A 878 -11.49 -29.43 -17.65
N ALA A 879 -12.27 -28.67 -16.86
CA ALA A 879 -12.24 -28.74 -15.41
C ALA A 879 -13.63 -28.58 -14.80
N ARG A 880 -13.86 -29.19 -13.64
CA ARG A 880 -15.08 -29.07 -12.84
C ARG A 880 -14.72 -28.69 -11.41
N TYR A 881 -15.60 -27.97 -10.75
CA TYR A 881 -15.47 -27.74 -9.31
C TYR A 881 -15.69 -29.06 -8.56
N ALA A 882 -14.82 -29.34 -7.60
CA ALA A 882 -14.83 -30.58 -6.85
C ALA A 882 -16.18 -30.80 -6.14
N ASP A 883 -16.59 -32.05 -6.07
CA ASP A 883 -17.86 -32.50 -5.45
C ASP A 883 -19.13 -31.88 -6.08
N THR A 884 -19.00 -31.36 -7.28
CA THR A 884 -20.11 -30.75 -8.03
C THR A 884 -20.11 -31.21 -9.51
N SER A 885 -21.23 -30.99 -10.21
CA SER A 885 -21.29 -31.12 -11.66
C SER A 885 -20.89 -29.84 -12.38
N PHE A 886 -20.55 -28.76 -11.66
CA PHE A 886 -20.36 -27.43 -12.20
C PHE A 886 -19.06 -27.31 -13.01
N PRO A 887 -19.11 -26.90 -14.28
CA PRO A 887 -17.91 -26.71 -15.08
C PRO A 887 -17.14 -25.47 -14.61
N ALA A 888 -15.83 -25.65 -14.38
CA ALA A 888 -14.91 -24.61 -13.91
C ALA A 888 -14.12 -23.99 -15.07
N ALA A 889 -13.74 -24.79 -16.06
CA ALA A 889 -13.04 -24.32 -17.25
C ALA A 889 -13.43 -25.10 -18.49
N ILE A 890 -13.36 -24.44 -19.64
CA ILE A 890 -13.69 -25.01 -20.95
C ILE A 890 -12.58 -24.75 -21.95
N ALA A 891 -12.46 -25.65 -22.95
CA ALA A 891 -11.65 -25.48 -24.14
C ALA A 891 -12.56 -25.45 -25.37
N VAL A 892 -12.28 -24.54 -26.29
CA VAL A 892 -13.07 -24.35 -27.51
C VAL A 892 -12.17 -24.45 -28.72
N GLU A 893 -12.47 -25.38 -29.61
CA GLU A 893 -11.74 -25.58 -30.85
C GLU A 893 -11.89 -24.40 -31.83
N GLY A 894 -10.89 -24.24 -32.70
CA GLY A 894 -10.94 -23.28 -33.80
C GLY A 894 -11.87 -23.70 -34.97
N ASN A 895 -11.79 -22.95 -36.05
CA ASN A 895 -12.55 -23.17 -37.28
C ASN A 895 -14.09 -23.06 -37.09
N ARG A 896 -14.51 -22.12 -36.31
CA ARG A 896 -15.91 -21.83 -36.02
C ARG A 896 -16.37 -20.61 -36.83
N ARG A 897 -17.51 -20.73 -37.53
CA ARG A 897 -18.14 -19.58 -38.16
C ARG A 897 -18.84 -18.72 -37.12
N SER A 898 -18.42 -17.48 -37.00
CA SER A 898 -19.02 -16.51 -36.09
C SER A 898 -20.37 -16.02 -36.64
N VAL A 899 -21.37 -16.05 -35.77
CA VAL A 899 -22.71 -15.50 -36.08
C VAL A 899 -22.66 -13.98 -36.11
N MET A 900 -21.89 -13.36 -35.21
CA MET A 900 -21.76 -11.90 -35.13
C MET A 900 -21.04 -11.29 -36.31
N THR A 901 -20.04 -11.97 -36.85
CA THR A 901 -19.17 -11.39 -37.90
C THR A 901 -19.34 -12.03 -39.27
N GLY A 902 -20.03 -13.18 -39.35
CA GLY A 902 -20.15 -13.95 -40.57
C GLY A 902 -18.85 -14.52 -41.12
N THR A 903 -17.74 -14.52 -40.30
CA THR A 903 -16.42 -14.98 -40.70
C THR A 903 -15.97 -16.16 -39.83
N ASP A 904 -14.99 -16.93 -40.30
CA ASP A 904 -14.44 -18.07 -39.58
C ASP A 904 -13.44 -17.60 -38.51
N LEU A 905 -13.59 -18.11 -37.29
CA LEU A 905 -12.68 -17.94 -36.17
C LEU A 905 -11.75 -19.14 -36.13
N LYS A 906 -10.45 -18.94 -36.37
CA LYS A 906 -9.51 -20.05 -36.59
C LYS A 906 -8.75 -20.46 -35.31
N GLY A 907 -8.56 -19.58 -34.37
CA GLY A 907 -7.80 -19.85 -33.15
C GLY A 907 -8.59 -20.66 -32.12
N ARG A 908 -7.92 -21.27 -31.15
CA ARG A 908 -8.50 -21.94 -29.99
C ARG A 908 -8.73 -20.96 -28.84
N VAL A 909 -9.60 -21.33 -27.91
CA VAL A 909 -9.83 -20.55 -26.68
C VAL A 909 -9.90 -21.50 -25.50
N ILE A 910 -9.29 -21.08 -24.39
CA ILE A 910 -9.55 -21.64 -23.06
C ILE A 910 -10.15 -20.53 -22.20
N VAL A 911 -11.22 -20.84 -21.48
CA VAL A 911 -11.87 -19.94 -20.54
C VAL A 911 -11.92 -20.62 -19.18
N ALA A 912 -11.41 -19.96 -18.15
CA ALA A 912 -11.48 -20.40 -16.75
C ALA A 912 -12.38 -19.44 -15.95
N GLY A 913 -13.43 -19.99 -15.30
CA GLY A 913 -14.38 -19.23 -14.48
C GLY A 913 -13.85 -18.82 -13.10
N PHE A 914 -12.54 -18.84 -12.92
CA PHE A 914 -11.83 -18.51 -11.69
C PHE A 914 -10.51 -17.79 -12.00
N PRO A 915 -9.96 -17.01 -11.06
CA PRO A 915 -8.64 -16.38 -11.19
C PRO A 915 -7.55 -17.43 -10.98
N ILE A 916 -6.77 -17.73 -12.02
CA ILE A 916 -5.70 -18.74 -11.97
C ILE A 916 -4.63 -18.34 -10.94
N GLU A 917 -4.36 -17.06 -10.80
CA GLU A 917 -3.40 -16.50 -9.85
C GLU A 917 -3.77 -16.74 -8.38
N ALA A 918 -5.05 -17.00 -8.08
CA ALA A 918 -5.51 -17.30 -6.73
C ALA A 918 -5.40 -18.81 -6.35
N MET A 919 -4.89 -19.64 -7.22
CA MET A 919 -4.64 -21.05 -6.91
C MET A 919 -3.53 -21.18 -5.84
N GLU A 920 -3.79 -21.90 -4.76
CA GLU A 920 -2.84 -22.10 -3.66
C GLU A 920 -1.56 -22.83 -4.09
N SER A 921 -1.73 -23.89 -4.90
CA SER A 921 -0.60 -24.70 -5.38
C SER A 921 0.09 -24.02 -6.55
N THR A 922 1.33 -23.60 -6.34
CA THR A 922 2.19 -23.04 -7.41
C THR A 922 2.38 -24.04 -8.55
N ASP A 923 2.67 -25.31 -8.24
CA ASP A 923 2.87 -26.35 -9.27
C ASP A 923 1.59 -26.59 -10.09
N ALA A 924 0.42 -26.61 -9.44
CA ALA A 924 -0.85 -26.76 -10.13
C ALA A 924 -1.16 -25.57 -11.04
N ARG A 925 -0.89 -24.36 -10.58
CA ARG A 925 -1.05 -23.12 -11.35
C ARG A 925 -0.15 -23.09 -12.57
N GLU A 926 1.13 -23.39 -12.37
CA GLU A 926 2.12 -23.43 -13.45
C GLU A 926 1.80 -24.51 -14.49
N SER A 927 1.36 -25.70 -14.03
CA SER A 927 0.92 -26.77 -14.92
C SER A 927 -0.32 -26.35 -15.72
N PHE A 928 -1.31 -25.76 -15.08
CA PHE A 928 -2.54 -25.33 -15.76
C PHE A 928 -2.25 -24.30 -16.86
N ILE A 929 -1.45 -23.26 -16.58
CA ILE A 929 -1.09 -22.25 -17.57
C ILE A 929 -0.22 -22.86 -18.69
N GLY A 930 0.80 -23.64 -18.33
CA GLY A 930 1.72 -24.27 -19.30
C GLY A 930 1.01 -25.19 -20.27
N GLU A 931 0.14 -26.07 -19.77
CA GLU A 931 -0.66 -26.99 -20.58
C GLU A 931 -1.73 -26.26 -21.40
N SER A 932 -2.34 -25.22 -20.86
CA SER A 932 -3.27 -24.36 -21.61
C SER A 932 -2.60 -23.74 -22.82
N ILE A 933 -1.42 -23.15 -22.64
CA ILE A 933 -0.68 -22.53 -23.76
C ILE A 933 -0.18 -23.60 -24.73
N TYR A 934 0.26 -24.77 -24.25
CA TYR A 934 0.60 -25.88 -25.12
C TYR A 934 -0.60 -26.34 -25.98
N TYR A 935 -1.77 -26.48 -25.41
CA TYR A 935 -2.99 -26.80 -26.16
C TYR A 935 -3.30 -25.73 -27.21
N LEU A 936 -3.17 -24.44 -26.84
CA LEU A 936 -3.52 -23.33 -27.74
C LEU A 936 -2.57 -23.21 -28.96
N ILE A 937 -1.27 -23.32 -28.77
CA ILE A 937 -0.28 -22.99 -29.84
C ILE A 937 0.78 -24.08 -30.09
N GLY A 938 0.67 -25.27 -29.46
CA GLY A 938 1.61 -26.37 -29.65
C GLY A 938 2.95 -26.15 -28.94
N ALA A 939 3.94 -26.98 -29.27
CA ALA A 939 5.31 -26.85 -28.76
C ALA A 939 6.02 -25.61 -29.34
N GLU A 940 6.92 -25.01 -28.56
CA GLU A 940 7.85 -24.01 -29.11
C GLU A 940 8.90 -24.66 -30.02
N PRO A 941 9.29 -24.04 -31.11
CA PRO A 941 10.41 -24.49 -31.91
C PRO A 941 11.70 -24.61 -31.07
N PRO A 942 12.58 -25.58 -31.37
CA PRO A 942 13.88 -25.63 -30.71
C PRO A 942 14.65 -24.33 -30.88
N VAL A 943 15.40 -23.95 -29.85
CA VAL A 943 16.30 -22.78 -29.94
C VAL A 943 17.37 -23.08 -30.94
N THR A 944 17.38 -22.43 -32.10
CA THR A 944 18.54 -22.38 -32.98
C THR A 944 19.53 -21.44 -32.32
N GLU A 945 20.77 -21.94 -32.07
CA GLU A 945 21.85 -21.09 -31.54
C GLU A 945 22.02 -19.84 -32.42
N VAL A 946 21.54 -18.72 -31.91
CA VAL A 946 21.79 -17.41 -32.48
C VAL A 946 23.19 -17.01 -32.00
N SER A 947 24.12 -16.84 -32.90
CA SER A 947 25.42 -16.25 -32.57
C SER A 947 25.21 -14.95 -31.82
N THR A 948 25.67 -14.89 -30.59
CA THR A 948 25.61 -13.72 -29.70
C THR A 948 26.00 -12.46 -30.48
N PRO A 949 25.21 -11.41 -30.56
CA PRO A 949 25.65 -10.15 -31.16
C PRO A 949 26.88 -9.68 -30.40
N ALA A 950 27.97 -9.42 -31.14
CA ALA A 950 29.16 -8.85 -30.52
C ALA A 950 28.83 -7.61 -29.75
N ALA A 951 29.17 -7.57 -28.47
CA ALA A 951 28.95 -6.44 -27.58
C ALA A 951 29.36 -5.13 -28.27
N ALA A 952 28.49 -4.15 -28.29
CA ALA A 952 28.78 -2.85 -28.86
C ALA A 952 30.08 -2.30 -28.24
N PRO A 953 31.06 -1.79 -29.01
CA PRO A 953 32.33 -1.37 -28.48
C PRO A 953 32.11 -0.15 -27.52
N ASP A 954 32.59 -0.32 -26.30
CA ASP A 954 32.59 0.69 -25.25
C ASP A 954 33.09 2.03 -25.80
N PRO A 955 32.31 3.13 -25.75
CA PRO A 955 32.75 4.43 -26.22
C PRO A 955 34.03 4.93 -25.54
N LYS A 956 34.35 4.40 -24.34
CA LYS A 956 35.60 4.69 -23.61
C LYS A 956 36.86 3.97 -24.20
N ALA A 957 36.66 2.93 -24.99
CA ALA A 957 37.78 2.22 -25.64
C ALA A 957 38.35 3.04 -26.81
N LYS A 958 37.54 3.83 -27.53
CA LYS A 958 38.02 4.74 -28.59
C LYS A 958 38.88 5.88 -28.05
N ALA A 959 38.70 6.31 -26.83
CA ALA A 959 39.52 7.37 -26.22
C ALA A 959 40.85 6.86 -25.67
N ARG A 960 41.01 5.57 -25.39
CA ARG A 960 42.29 4.95 -24.96
C ARG A 960 43.21 4.62 -26.12
N ASN A 961 42.69 4.22 -27.26
CA ASN A 961 43.51 3.90 -28.44
C ASN A 961 44.06 5.14 -29.14
N ASN A 962 43.36 6.27 -29.11
CA ASN A 962 43.85 7.56 -29.61
C ASN A 962 44.95 8.20 -28.72
N ARG A 963 45.08 7.76 -27.46
CA ARG A 963 46.19 8.20 -26.58
C ARG A 963 47.45 7.32 -26.71
N LYS A 964 47.34 6.07 -27.17
CA LYS A 964 48.52 5.21 -27.43
C LYS A 964 49.22 5.53 -28.73
N ASN A 965 48.46 5.90 -29.78
CA ASN A 965 49.09 6.25 -31.09
C ASN A 965 49.71 7.64 -31.15
N LYS A 966 49.63 8.47 -30.08
CA LYS A 966 50.36 9.77 -30.00
C LYS A 966 51.64 9.69 -29.17
N LYS A 967 52.00 8.57 -28.55
CA LYS A 967 53.24 8.38 -27.77
C LYS A 967 54.32 7.56 -28.43
N ASP A 968 54.07 6.89 -29.57
CA ASP A 968 55.05 5.98 -30.22
C ASP A 968 55.77 6.63 -31.41
N ASN A 969 55.65 7.97 -31.65
CA ASN A 969 56.34 8.64 -32.76
C ASN A 969 57.49 9.57 -32.30
N SER A 970 58.07 9.36 -31.11
CA SER A 970 59.26 10.10 -30.69
C SER A 970 60.22 9.21 -29.88
N LYS A 971 60.85 8.22 -30.45
CA LYS A 971 62.12 7.64 -30.00
C LYS A 971 62.52 6.46 -30.86
N ASN A 972 62.99 6.75 -32.02
CA ASN A 972 63.84 5.77 -32.79
C ASN A 972 65.14 6.47 -33.09
N LYS A 973 66.14 6.29 -32.24
CA LYS A 973 67.58 6.34 -32.58
C LYS A 973 68.45 5.81 -31.41
N LYS A 974 69.16 4.77 -31.75
CA LYS A 974 70.44 4.29 -31.16
C LYS A 974 70.39 2.96 -30.36
N LYS A 975 70.91 2.03 -31.11
CA LYS A 975 72.10 1.11 -30.97
C LYS A 975 71.92 -0.12 -30.06
N LYS A 976 71.87 -1.28 -30.72
CA LYS A 976 72.85 -2.35 -30.94
C LYS A 976 73.61 -2.83 -29.70
N THR A 977 73.64 -4.19 -29.64
CA THR A 977 74.59 -5.21 -29.07
C THR A 977 74.11 -5.66 -27.67
N GLY A 978 73.92 -6.91 -27.43
CA GLY A 978 74.69 -8.13 -27.54
C GLY A 978 74.07 -9.22 -26.68
N THR A 979 73.99 -10.39 -27.28
CA THR A 979 74.28 -11.76 -26.84
C THR A 979 73.65 -12.37 -25.57
N ALA A 980 72.89 -13.48 -25.87
CA ALA A 980 72.99 -14.81 -25.28
C ALA A 980 72.77 -14.99 -23.78
N ASP A 981 72.19 -15.99 -23.27
CA ASP A 981 71.89 -17.37 -23.56
C ASP A 981 71.19 -18.06 -22.42
N LYS A 982 70.43 -19.15 -22.73
CA LYS A 982 70.14 -20.36 -21.95
C LYS A 982 69.38 -20.19 -20.57
N SER A 983 68.30 -20.80 -20.34
CA SER A 983 67.86 -22.18 -20.41
C SER A 983 67.04 -22.63 -19.19
N LYS A 984 66.09 -23.51 -19.48
CA LYS A 984 65.60 -24.65 -18.66
C LYS A 984 64.51 -24.35 -17.56
N GLN A 985 63.30 -24.72 -17.92
CA GLN A 985 62.59 -25.94 -17.48
C GLN A 985 62.54 -26.20 -15.97
N LYS A 986 61.31 -26.24 -15.41
CA LYS A 986 60.69 -27.51 -14.96
C LYS A 986 59.36 -27.23 -14.21
N GLN A 987 58.26 -27.82 -14.71
CA GLN A 987 57.16 -28.32 -13.86
C GLN A 987 57.65 -29.57 -13.12
N PRO A 988 57.03 -29.94 -11.99
CA PRO A 988 56.07 -31.02 -12.06
C PRO A 988 54.87 -30.93 -11.03
N ALA A 989 53.69 -31.28 -11.50
CA ALA A 989 52.88 -32.46 -11.14
C ALA A 989 52.35 -32.64 -9.69
N ARG A 990 51.04 -32.62 -9.65
CA ARG A 990 50.04 -33.45 -8.94
C ARG A 990 50.44 -34.13 -7.61
N LYS A 991 49.54 -33.96 -6.60
CA LYS A 991 48.96 -35.11 -5.87
C LYS A 991 47.60 -34.74 -5.24
N ALA A 992 46.58 -35.56 -5.58
CA ALA A 992 45.30 -35.68 -4.96
C ALA A 992 45.43 -36.48 -3.65
N VAL A 993 44.69 -36.15 -2.63
CA VAL A 993 44.38 -37.07 -1.52
C VAL A 993 42.92 -36.93 -1.12
N ALA A 994 42.34 -38.11 -0.93
CA ALA A 994 40.95 -38.45 -0.78
C ALA A 994 40.30 -38.05 0.56
N GLN A 995 38.95 -37.99 0.49
CA GLN A 995 38.01 -37.96 1.63
C GLN A 995 38.07 -39.24 2.49
N PRO A 996 37.57 -39.21 3.71
CA PRO A 996 36.73 -40.30 4.21
C PRO A 996 35.35 -39.84 4.66
N ARG A 997 34.35 -40.68 4.38
CA ARG A 997 32.95 -40.64 4.83
C ARG A 997 32.79 -41.14 6.28
N PRO A 998 31.73 -40.72 6.97
CA PRO A 998 31.45 -41.11 8.36
C PRO A 998 30.64 -42.38 8.52
N LYS A 999 30.76 -42.96 9.67
CA LYS A 999 30.04 -44.16 10.16
C LYS A 999 28.77 -43.78 10.91
N ASP A 1000 27.78 -44.64 10.77
CA ASP A 1000 26.48 -44.69 11.42
C ASP A 1000 26.50 -44.67 12.95
N SER A 1001 25.50 -44.05 13.59
CA SER A 1001 24.94 -44.53 14.85
C SER A 1001 23.48 -44.08 15.07
N LYS A 1002 22.62 -45.05 14.96
CA LYS A 1002 21.42 -45.43 15.74
C LYS A 1002 20.57 -44.35 16.43
N ALA A 1003 19.30 -44.32 15.99
CA ALA A 1003 18.16 -43.76 16.68
C ALA A 1003 17.76 -44.55 17.93
N PRO A 1004 17.10 -43.99 18.92
CA PRO A 1004 16.21 -44.69 19.81
C PRO A 1004 14.72 -44.32 19.63
N ARG A 1005 13.94 -45.32 19.86
CA ARG A 1005 12.48 -45.55 19.72
C ARG A 1005 11.61 -44.59 20.53
N ALA A 1006 10.47 -44.28 19.95
CA ALA A 1006 9.28 -43.75 20.58
C ALA A 1006 8.65 -44.68 21.63
N VAL A 1007 8.08 -44.06 22.66
CA VAL A 1007 7.12 -44.69 23.56
C VAL A 1007 5.93 -43.72 23.72
N PRO A 1008 4.68 -44.21 23.65
CA PRO A 1008 3.48 -43.39 23.67
C PRO A 1008 2.96 -43.18 25.09
N HIS A 1009 2.46 -41.98 25.39
CA HIS A 1009 1.65 -41.78 26.59
C HIS A 1009 0.26 -41.24 26.27
N ARG A 1010 -0.68 -41.93 26.86
CA ARG A 1010 -2.14 -41.87 26.83
C ARG A 1010 -2.70 -40.56 27.39
N ASN A 1011 -3.81 -40.20 26.79
CA ASN A 1011 -4.86 -39.32 27.32
C ASN A 1011 -5.24 -39.58 28.77
N LYS A 1012 -5.49 -38.54 29.53
CA LYS A 1012 -6.64 -38.46 30.46
C LYS A 1012 -7.13 -37.02 30.59
N GLN A 1013 -8.42 -36.88 30.29
CA GLN A 1013 -9.25 -35.71 30.62
C GLN A 1013 -9.31 -35.49 32.13
N LYS A 1014 -9.29 -34.24 32.53
CA LYS A 1014 -10.35 -33.59 33.36
C LYS A 1014 -10.30 -32.09 33.10
#